data_7da298315d621420aac2125fb650698f
#
_entry.id   7da298315d621420aac2125fb650698f
#
_cell.length_a   1.000
_cell.length_b   1.000
_cell.length_c   1.000
_cell.angle_alpha   90.00
_cell.angle_beta   90.00
_cell.angle_gamma   90.00
#
_symmetry.space_group_name_H-M   'P 1'
#
loop_
_entity.id
_entity.type
_entity.pdbx_description
1 polymer ?
#
loop_
_entity_poly.entity_id
_entity_poly.type
_entity_poly.pdbx_seq_one_letter_code
_entity_poly.pdbx_strand_id
1 'polypeptide(L)'
;MKRTLSSIVLIAILTTFTLTSCASLFTDAEPGEVTEKPADEKTNNDDKETDMPTSIEEKQAAELAGWENRFDVLSDKISADAIAQLKRLYSLYDDSVYKWLANLWDPETGAFYYANSARDYDGFLPDIESTRQLLAIIRTSGMVDIYKTEENSTDDAAFVSVFPKEFADQIVAFVKSCQDPDDGYFYHPQWGKQIGASRRGRDLDQAITLLELFGAEPDYPTAIDRLEGTKATSSLGVSTVRAVSSVVSSAADTQFDFLVSKEACKKYLDSFDITADSHNTGHTIAAWASQWKASGLIDYVCDYFDEIQERVYQEQLARGEKPTGLWQPVINYTSLSGLYKIGGIYSTANRSMNYLDECVESAIECIKQDDYAGIVIYVFNPWAGLNAAIASMKRAVNRGDTRYNLDATYTKVRGELAELISVTYDKLHVFAKDSGGFSYNVDTSLSVNQGVFASLGRAEGDVNATNIATNSIPNMIFNVTNLTRVSKWNSKDFDTFLEIMADADPIDKIARVNKVIDFESYNVGDIPTEVTAASPSGVREDKDGNLAMCFSSLENLSSKNYINISLSDDYSCAILEFDMMMPEAQTGYTHQIKIRGQLGNTYMITLTKNSNGTVKISDSSNHTGGIAGTLSAIIDPNEWMHVRFEIYTGVESDLARNGFIVKLYIDGEFVDYSTNYFGPTTSSTTEILPSVSGLSLIEVYSMQKPSSELWIDNVFCDLRTDMPFEEE
;
A
#
# COMPACT_ATOMS: atom_id res chain seq x y z
N MET A 1 7.87 -42.84 20.65
CA MET A 1 7.90 -41.42 20.95
C MET A 1 8.55 -40.75 19.74
N LYS A 2 7.75 -40.41 18.75
CA LYS A 2 8.14 -39.60 17.59
C LYS A 2 7.34 -38.32 17.68
N ARG A 3 8.02 -37.22 17.97
CA ARG A 3 7.43 -35.87 17.81
C ARG A 3 7.58 -35.49 16.34
N THR A 4 6.51 -35.46 15.64
CA THR A 4 6.36 -34.82 14.35
C THR A 4 6.36 -33.30 14.58
N LEU A 5 7.42 -32.61 14.18
CA LEU A 5 7.36 -31.17 13.92
C LEU A 5 6.58 -31.00 12.62
N SER A 6 5.41 -30.44 12.71
CA SER A 6 4.75 -29.82 11.57
C SER A 6 5.39 -28.44 11.39
N SER A 7 6.27 -28.32 10.43
CA SER A 7 6.69 -27.03 9.90
C SER A 7 5.52 -26.49 9.08
N ILE A 8 4.79 -25.56 9.64
CA ILE A 8 3.86 -24.70 8.89
C ILE A 8 4.78 -23.69 8.17
N VAL A 9 5.04 -23.95 6.91
CA VAL A 9 5.61 -22.94 6.00
C VAL A 9 4.47 -21.94 5.76
N LEU A 10 4.55 -20.80 6.43
CA LEU A 10 3.69 -19.66 6.14
C LEU A 10 4.22 -19.06 4.83
N ILE A 11 3.60 -19.42 3.71
CA ILE A 11 3.83 -18.75 2.44
C ILE A 11 3.11 -17.40 2.55
N ALA A 12 3.88 -16.36 2.83
CA ALA A 12 3.40 -15.00 2.66
C ALA A 12 3.41 -14.71 1.15
N ILE A 13 2.27 -14.85 0.51
CA ILE A 13 2.07 -14.31 -0.83
C ILE A 13 2.03 -12.80 -0.68
N LEU A 14 3.17 -12.17 -0.89
CA LEU A 14 3.29 -10.73 -1.02
C LEU A 14 2.89 -10.32 -2.44
N THR A 15 1.60 -10.36 -2.73
CA THR A 15 1.12 -9.46 -3.75
C THR A 15 1.24 -8.05 -3.19
N THR A 16 2.07 -7.23 -3.78
CA THR A 16 2.29 -5.82 -3.48
C THR A 16 1.02 -5.02 -3.75
N PHE A 17 -0.01 -5.19 -2.92
CA PHE A 17 -1.22 -4.39 -2.97
C PHE A 17 -1.38 -3.62 -1.67
N THR A 18 -1.09 -2.35 -1.77
CA THR A 18 -1.06 -1.42 -0.67
C THR A 18 -2.43 -0.84 -0.34
N LEU A 19 -2.50 -0.45 0.85
CA LEU A 19 -3.53 0.26 1.61
C LEU A 19 -4.49 1.12 0.79
N THR A 20 -5.74 0.75 0.83
CA THR A 20 -6.82 1.71 0.68
C THR A 20 -6.71 2.69 1.85
N SER A 21 -6.42 3.93 1.58
CA SER A 21 -6.55 4.98 2.57
C SER A 21 -8.04 5.19 2.85
N CYS A 22 -8.56 4.50 3.84
CA CYS A 22 -9.85 4.82 4.42
C CYS A 22 -9.69 5.92 5.47
N ALA A 23 -9.10 7.05 5.10
CA ALA A 23 -9.08 8.18 6.01
C ALA A 23 -10.43 8.90 6.07
N SER A 24 -11.28 8.76 5.07
CA SER A 24 -12.70 9.15 5.15
C SER A 24 -13.49 8.34 6.21
N LEU A 25 -12.95 7.23 6.70
CA LEU A 25 -13.55 6.45 7.79
C LEU A 25 -13.29 7.02 9.19
N PHE A 26 -12.46 8.04 9.32
CA PHE A 26 -12.08 8.62 10.62
C PHE A 26 -12.73 9.97 10.93
N THR A 27 -13.54 10.53 10.01
CA THR A 27 -14.11 11.87 10.17
C THR A 27 -15.52 11.90 10.77
N ASP A 28 -16.15 10.79 11.09
CA ASP A 28 -17.48 10.79 11.73
C ASP A 28 -17.37 11.00 13.26
N ALA A 29 -16.80 12.11 13.67
CA ALA A 29 -17.08 12.70 14.96
C ALA A 29 -18.19 13.75 14.77
N GLU A 30 -19.43 13.33 14.66
CA GLU A 30 -20.55 14.25 14.86
C GLU A 30 -20.41 14.89 16.26
N PRO A 31 -20.58 16.21 16.37
CA PRO A 31 -20.58 16.87 17.68
C PRO A 31 -21.76 16.33 18.48
N GLY A 32 -21.48 15.67 19.61
CA GLY A 32 -22.51 15.23 20.52
C GLY A 32 -23.36 16.39 20.99
N GLU A 33 -24.66 16.30 20.80
CA GLU A 33 -25.65 17.20 21.41
C GLU A 33 -25.40 17.28 22.91
N VAL A 34 -24.98 18.44 23.34
CA VAL A 34 -24.89 18.78 24.78
C VAL A 34 -26.30 19.00 25.27
N THR A 35 -26.87 18.01 25.94
CA THR A 35 -28.10 18.20 26.72
C THR A 35 -27.77 19.11 27.92
N GLU A 36 -28.28 20.32 27.90
CA GLU A 36 -28.26 21.25 29.03
C GLU A 36 -28.89 20.61 30.27
N LYS A 37 -28.16 20.59 31.40
CA LYS A 37 -28.69 20.41 32.74
C LYS A 37 -28.77 21.76 33.42
N PRO A 38 -29.83 22.02 34.21
CA PRO A 38 -30.11 23.35 34.76
C PRO A 38 -29.10 23.71 35.85
N ALA A 39 -28.81 25.01 35.86
CA ALA A 39 -28.01 25.67 36.84
C ALA A 39 -28.66 25.66 38.23
N ASP A 40 -27.87 25.36 39.24
CA ASP A 40 -27.92 26.06 40.53
C ASP A 40 -26.68 25.72 41.36
N GLU A 41 -26.03 26.74 41.76
CA GLU A 41 -25.38 27.10 43.03
C GLU A 41 -24.09 27.92 42.80
N LYS A 42 -24.22 29.20 43.18
CA LYS A 42 -23.10 30.11 43.30
C LYS A 42 -22.26 29.76 44.54
N THR A 43 -21.04 29.29 44.31
CA THR A 43 -19.96 29.40 45.27
C THR A 43 -18.96 30.42 44.78
N ASN A 44 -18.81 31.52 45.51
CA ASN A 44 -17.72 32.47 45.35
C ASN A 44 -16.40 31.75 45.68
N ASN A 45 -15.57 31.54 44.67
CA ASN A 45 -14.14 31.37 44.87
C ASN A 45 -13.44 32.49 44.10
N ASP A 46 -12.63 33.26 44.80
CA ASP A 46 -11.64 34.14 44.19
C ASP A 46 -10.56 33.29 43.52
N ASP A 47 -10.87 32.77 42.35
CA ASP A 47 -9.88 32.19 41.45
C ASP A 47 -9.31 33.30 40.58
N LYS A 48 -8.00 33.47 40.66
CA LYS A 48 -7.24 34.26 39.69
C LYS A 48 -7.65 33.81 38.29
N GLU A 49 -8.37 34.67 37.59
CA GLU A 49 -8.49 34.59 36.13
C GLU A 49 -7.08 34.57 35.58
N THR A 50 -6.58 33.40 35.26
CA THR A 50 -5.43 33.27 34.38
C THR A 50 -5.92 33.76 33.03
N ASP A 51 -5.48 34.95 32.61
CA ASP A 51 -5.74 35.50 31.27
C ASP A 51 -5.46 34.44 30.25
N MET A 52 -6.52 33.92 29.59
CA MET A 52 -6.35 32.96 28.49
C MET A 52 -5.63 33.67 27.33
N PRO A 53 -4.67 32.99 26.66
CA PRO A 53 -3.97 33.58 25.52
C PRO A 53 -4.96 34.09 24.49
N THR A 54 -4.86 35.36 24.10
CA THR A 54 -5.81 36.03 23.19
C THR A 54 -5.25 36.15 21.77
N SER A 55 -3.93 36.23 21.63
CA SER A 55 -3.27 36.26 20.31
C SER A 55 -2.69 34.90 19.93
N ILE A 56 -2.42 34.70 18.65
CA ILE A 56 -1.79 33.48 18.15
C ILE A 56 -0.38 33.34 18.72
N GLU A 57 0.39 34.41 18.82
CA GLU A 57 1.73 34.43 19.40
C GLU A 57 1.71 34.01 20.86
N GLU A 58 0.72 34.47 21.65
CA GLU A 58 0.54 34.05 23.04
C GLU A 58 0.17 32.58 23.17
N LYS A 59 -0.70 32.05 22.27
CA LYS A 59 -1.05 30.64 22.22
C LYS A 59 0.16 29.77 21.86
N GLN A 60 0.94 30.18 20.86
CA GLN A 60 2.16 29.49 20.47
C GLN A 60 3.19 29.48 21.59
N ALA A 61 3.40 30.61 22.27
CA ALA A 61 4.30 30.69 23.42
C ALA A 61 3.85 29.78 24.57
N ALA A 62 2.54 29.70 24.85
CA ALA A 62 1.98 28.81 25.86
C ALA A 62 2.13 27.32 25.47
N GLU A 63 1.89 26.98 24.22
CA GLU A 63 2.10 25.63 23.68
C GLU A 63 3.55 25.21 23.89
N LEU A 64 4.52 26.03 23.45
CA LEU A 64 5.94 25.73 23.56
C LEU A 64 6.39 25.60 25.03
N ALA A 65 5.87 26.45 25.94
CA ALA A 65 6.16 26.35 27.36
C ALA A 65 5.64 25.07 28.00
N GLY A 66 4.52 24.53 27.49
CA GLY A 66 3.90 23.29 27.96
C GLY A 66 4.38 22.03 27.25
N TRP A 67 5.22 22.13 26.21
CA TRP A 67 5.50 21.04 25.27
C TRP A 67 6.00 19.76 25.91
N GLU A 68 6.94 19.85 26.84
CA GLU A 68 7.52 18.68 27.54
C GLU A 68 6.48 17.94 28.40
N ASN A 69 5.44 18.66 28.85
CA ASN A 69 4.40 18.13 29.72
C ASN A 69 3.13 17.72 28.97
N ARG A 70 3.13 17.74 27.62
CA ARG A 70 1.93 17.47 26.81
C ARG A 70 1.27 16.11 27.05
N PHE A 71 2.01 15.14 27.61
CA PHE A 71 1.48 13.82 27.97
C PHE A 71 0.75 13.80 29.33
N ASP A 72 0.87 14.85 30.15
CA ASP A 72 0.31 14.88 31.51
C ASP A 72 -1.22 14.80 31.48
N VAL A 73 -1.86 15.22 30.39
CA VAL A 73 -3.30 15.08 30.13
C VAL A 73 -3.81 13.64 30.21
N LEU A 74 -2.91 12.66 30.13
CA LEU A 74 -3.22 11.23 30.17
C LEU A 74 -3.01 10.59 31.55
N SER A 75 -2.42 11.32 32.51
CA SER A 75 -1.92 10.76 33.79
C SER A 75 -2.99 10.17 34.70
N ASP A 76 -4.23 10.61 34.58
CA ASP A 76 -5.40 10.12 35.32
C ASP A 76 -6.20 9.06 34.57
N LYS A 77 -5.81 8.75 33.33
CA LYS A 77 -6.57 7.87 32.41
C LYS A 77 -5.89 6.56 32.09
N ILE A 78 -4.54 6.54 32.09
CA ILE A 78 -3.73 5.36 31.79
C ILE A 78 -2.54 5.26 32.74
N SER A 79 -1.90 4.09 32.80
CA SER A 79 -0.75 3.84 33.66
C SER A 79 0.48 4.68 33.26
N ALA A 80 1.35 4.92 34.24
CA ALA A 80 2.64 5.58 33.99
C ALA A 80 3.50 4.80 32.97
N ASP A 81 3.42 3.47 32.97
CA ASP A 81 4.11 2.63 31.98
C ASP A 81 3.55 2.86 30.57
N ALA A 82 2.23 2.96 30.39
CA ALA A 82 1.63 3.26 29.10
C ALA A 82 2.06 4.66 28.60
N ILE A 83 2.15 5.66 29.47
CA ILE A 83 2.68 6.99 29.13
C ILE A 83 4.17 6.88 28.71
N ALA A 84 4.97 6.09 29.42
CA ALA A 84 6.37 5.90 29.09
C ALA A 84 6.54 5.24 27.70
N GLN A 85 5.73 4.22 27.37
CA GLN A 85 5.73 3.61 26.05
C GLN A 85 5.21 4.55 24.95
N LEU A 86 4.21 5.39 25.22
CA LEU A 86 3.78 6.43 24.29
C LEU A 86 4.91 7.43 24.01
N LYS A 87 5.62 7.92 25.04
CA LYS A 87 6.78 8.79 24.87
C LYS A 87 7.88 8.11 24.04
N ARG A 88 8.10 6.81 24.26
CA ARG A 88 9.04 6.01 23.47
C ARG A 88 8.59 5.92 22.00
N LEU A 89 7.32 5.66 21.74
CA LEU A 89 6.78 5.65 20.36
C LEU A 89 6.94 7.02 19.70
N TYR A 90 6.63 8.11 20.42
CA TYR A 90 6.73 9.47 19.92
C TYR A 90 8.18 9.93 19.66
N SER A 91 9.19 9.27 20.24
CA SER A 91 10.59 9.55 19.92
C SER A 91 10.97 9.19 18.48
N LEU A 92 10.12 8.44 17.77
CA LEU A 92 10.28 8.16 16.33
C LEU A 92 9.79 9.33 15.45
N TYR A 93 9.11 10.32 16.01
CA TYR A 93 8.47 11.42 15.26
C TYR A 93 9.21 12.73 15.51
N ASP A 94 10.50 12.75 15.25
CA ASP A 94 11.32 13.96 15.37
C ASP A 94 11.08 14.94 14.21
N ASP A 95 11.81 16.03 14.20
CA ASP A 95 11.65 17.12 13.23
C ASP A 95 12.14 16.73 11.81
N SER A 96 12.97 15.70 11.70
CA SER A 96 13.42 15.20 10.39
C SER A 96 12.25 14.71 9.53
N VAL A 97 11.21 14.15 10.16
CA VAL A 97 10.05 13.57 9.47
C VAL A 97 9.24 14.66 8.74
N TYR A 98 8.80 15.72 9.45
CA TYR A 98 8.00 16.75 8.77
C TYR A 98 8.82 17.62 7.82
N LYS A 99 10.12 17.80 8.07
CA LYS A 99 11.04 18.47 7.15
C LYS A 99 11.20 17.65 5.86
N TRP A 100 11.36 16.34 6.00
CA TRP A 100 11.39 15.43 4.85
C TRP A 100 10.09 15.51 4.05
N LEU A 101 8.93 15.48 4.71
CA LEU A 101 7.63 15.63 4.05
C LEU A 101 7.54 16.95 3.28
N ALA A 102 7.94 18.08 3.87
CA ALA A 102 7.94 19.38 3.19
C ALA A 102 8.81 19.40 1.93
N ASN A 103 9.98 18.73 1.98
CA ASN A 103 10.91 18.62 0.85
C ASN A 103 10.37 17.76 -0.32
N LEU A 104 9.27 17.03 -0.15
CA LEU A 104 8.62 16.31 -1.25
C LEU A 104 7.68 17.20 -2.09
N TRP A 105 7.52 18.48 -1.73
CA TRP A 105 6.72 19.43 -2.48
C TRP A 105 7.33 19.74 -3.85
N ASP A 106 6.50 19.72 -4.89
CA ASP A 106 6.85 20.18 -6.23
C ASP A 106 6.13 21.51 -6.51
N PRO A 107 6.86 22.64 -6.56
CA PRO A 107 6.25 23.94 -6.81
C PRO A 107 5.73 24.10 -8.25
N GLU A 108 6.19 23.29 -9.21
CA GLU A 108 5.74 23.37 -10.61
C GLU A 108 4.39 22.68 -10.82
N THR A 109 4.18 21.51 -10.22
CA THR A 109 2.92 20.76 -10.35
C THR A 109 1.93 21.08 -9.24
N GLY A 110 2.39 21.58 -8.09
CA GLY A 110 1.54 21.87 -6.94
C GLY A 110 1.05 20.62 -6.22
N ALA A 111 1.92 19.62 -6.07
CA ALA A 111 1.62 18.37 -5.41
C ALA A 111 2.89 17.75 -4.78
N PHE A 112 2.75 16.63 -4.06
CA PHE A 112 3.86 15.99 -3.37
C PHE A 112 4.26 14.67 -4.03
N TYR A 113 5.57 14.43 -4.10
CA TYR A 113 6.16 13.16 -4.53
C TYR A 113 5.97 12.07 -3.47
N TYR A 114 6.02 10.82 -3.92
CA TYR A 114 5.88 9.64 -3.06
C TYR A 114 7.11 9.41 -2.14
N ALA A 115 8.32 9.63 -2.66
CA ALA A 115 9.59 9.42 -1.98
C ALA A 115 10.68 10.33 -2.58
N ASN A 116 11.88 10.39 -1.95
CA ASN A 116 12.99 11.17 -2.47
C ASN A 116 13.38 10.72 -3.89
N SER A 117 13.48 9.42 -4.13
CA SER A 117 13.84 8.93 -5.46
C SER A 117 12.79 9.28 -6.53
N ALA A 118 11.52 9.39 -6.16
CA ALA A 118 10.49 9.90 -7.08
C ALA A 118 10.65 11.40 -7.35
N ARG A 119 11.10 12.17 -6.34
CA ARG A 119 11.39 13.60 -6.49
C ARG A 119 12.61 13.84 -7.34
N ASP A 120 13.70 13.11 -7.09
CA ASP A 120 15.04 13.43 -7.59
C ASP A 120 15.31 12.87 -8.99
N TYR A 121 14.54 11.89 -9.46
CA TYR A 121 14.78 11.19 -10.73
C TYR A 121 13.67 11.42 -11.76
N ASP A 122 14.06 11.47 -13.04
CA ASP A 122 13.12 11.52 -14.16
C ASP A 122 12.15 10.33 -14.19
N GLY A 123 11.01 10.53 -14.81
CA GLY A 123 10.00 9.49 -15.02
C GLY A 123 9.03 9.32 -13.86
N PHE A 124 9.14 10.14 -12.80
CA PHE A 124 8.15 10.25 -11.74
C PHE A 124 7.53 11.63 -11.70
N LEU A 125 6.26 11.68 -11.34
CA LEU A 125 5.51 12.90 -11.06
C LEU A 125 4.89 12.80 -9.66
N PRO A 126 4.60 13.95 -9.02
CA PRO A 126 3.78 13.96 -7.79
C PRO A 126 2.43 13.33 -8.05
N ASP A 127 1.83 12.69 -7.04
CA ASP A 127 0.56 11.99 -7.21
C ASP A 127 -0.51 12.40 -6.19
N ILE A 128 -1.78 12.11 -6.54
CA ILE A 128 -2.95 12.45 -5.73
C ILE A 128 -2.88 11.78 -4.35
N GLU A 129 -2.50 10.51 -4.31
CA GLU A 129 -2.46 9.73 -3.08
C GLU A 129 -1.38 10.25 -2.13
N SER A 130 -0.15 10.48 -2.60
CA SER A 130 0.95 11.03 -1.81
C SER A 130 0.58 12.40 -1.26
N THR A 131 0.01 13.27 -2.09
CA THR A 131 -0.45 14.60 -1.69
C THR A 131 -1.50 14.50 -0.57
N ARG A 132 -2.50 13.67 -0.73
CA ARG A 132 -3.55 13.50 0.26
C ARG A 132 -3.04 12.89 1.57
N GLN A 133 -2.19 11.87 1.50
CA GLN A 133 -1.65 11.21 2.70
C GLN A 133 -0.73 12.15 3.48
N LEU A 134 0.12 12.89 2.80
CA LEU A 134 1.01 13.87 3.42
C LEU A 134 0.23 14.97 4.14
N LEU A 135 -0.76 15.55 3.48
CA LEU A 135 -1.62 16.56 4.12
C LEU A 135 -2.40 15.97 5.31
N ALA A 136 -2.78 14.70 5.26
CA ALA A 136 -3.41 14.05 6.42
C ALA A 136 -2.45 13.94 7.62
N ILE A 137 -1.17 13.66 7.38
CA ILE A 137 -0.15 13.66 8.45
C ILE A 137 -0.09 15.04 9.11
N ILE A 138 0.06 16.09 8.33
CA ILE A 138 0.28 17.46 8.83
C ILE A 138 -0.95 17.95 9.61
N ARG A 139 -2.15 17.90 9.01
CA ARG A 139 -3.38 18.43 9.64
C ARG A 139 -3.80 17.69 10.91
N THR A 140 -3.42 16.40 11.08
CA THR A 140 -3.74 15.64 12.29
C THR A 140 -2.56 15.49 13.25
N SER A 141 -1.45 16.17 13.01
CA SER A 141 -0.23 16.06 13.82
C SER A 141 -0.28 16.77 15.17
N GLY A 142 -1.15 17.78 15.30
CA GLY A 142 -1.19 18.74 16.39
C GLY A 142 -0.66 20.12 16.02
N MET A 143 0.08 20.25 14.90
CA MET A 143 0.66 21.52 14.42
C MET A 143 -0.35 22.66 14.30
N VAL A 144 -1.61 22.33 14.05
CA VAL A 144 -2.68 23.32 13.84
C VAL A 144 -3.64 23.46 15.04
N ASP A 145 -3.35 22.80 16.17
CA ASP A 145 -4.27 22.75 17.30
C ASP A 145 -4.52 24.14 17.93
N ILE A 146 -3.52 25.03 17.94
CA ILE A 146 -3.66 26.39 18.48
C ILE A 146 -4.60 27.28 17.66
N TYR A 147 -4.86 26.92 16.41
CA TYR A 147 -5.74 27.67 15.51
C TYR A 147 -7.20 27.22 15.59
N LYS A 148 -7.49 26.18 16.38
CA LYS A 148 -8.87 25.75 16.64
C LYS A 148 -9.63 26.82 17.41
N THR A 149 -10.87 27.05 16.99
CA THR A 149 -11.85 27.97 17.59
C THR A 149 -13.19 27.25 17.73
N GLU A 150 -14.19 27.89 18.31
CA GLU A 150 -15.56 27.37 18.33
C GLU A 150 -16.11 27.17 16.93
N GLU A 151 -15.73 28.00 15.96
CA GLU A 151 -16.16 27.92 14.55
C GLU A 151 -15.33 26.90 13.75
N ASN A 152 -14.04 26.75 14.08
CA ASN A 152 -13.08 25.86 13.40
C ASN A 152 -12.58 24.77 14.36
N SER A 153 -13.49 23.96 14.88
CA SER A 153 -13.17 22.99 15.95
C SER A 153 -12.51 21.71 15.46
N THR A 154 -12.57 21.41 14.16
CA THR A 154 -11.95 20.21 13.57
C THR A 154 -10.52 20.48 13.10
N ASP A 155 -9.71 19.41 13.00
CA ASP A 155 -8.35 19.48 12.43
C ASP A 155 -8.37 20.07 11.02
N ASP A 156 -9.32 19.64 10.18
CA ASP A 156 -9.46 20.08 8.79
C ASP A 156 -9.79 21.58 8.71
N ALA A 157 -10.77 22.04 9.47
CA ALA A 157 -11.15 23.44 9.47
C ALA A 157 -10.03 24.34 10.00
N ALA A 158 -9.34 23.94 11.08
CA ALA A 158 -8.18 24.64 11.60
C ALA A 158 -7.05 24.68 10.57
N PHE A 159 -6.73 23.55 9.93
CA PHE A 159 -5.70 23.47 8.90
C PHE A 159 -6.01 24.41 7.73
N VAL A 160 -7.21 24.32 7.15
CA VAL A 160 -7.62 25.16 6.01
C VAL A 160 -7.61 26.65 6.35
N SER A 161 -7.88 27.01 7.60
CA SER A 161 -7.88 28.42 8.03
C SER A 161 -6.49 29.08 8.02
N VAL A 162 -5.41 28.28 8.05
CA VAL A 162 -4.03 28.75 8.15
C VAL A 162 -3.11 28.26 7.02
N PHE A 163 -3.55 27.28 6.26
CA PHE A 163 -2.78 26.79 5.09
C PHE A 163 -2.82 27.84 3.98
N PRO A 164 -1.65 28.23 3.41
CA PRO A 164 -1.61 29.29 2.41
C PRO A 164 -2.47 28.98 1.19
N LYS A 165 -3.31 29.94 0.81
CA LYS A 165 -4.25 29.78 -0.30
C LYS A 165 -3.57 29.45 -1.61
N GLU A 166 -2.38 29.95 -1.86
CA GLU A 166 -1.60 29.68 -3.07
C GLU A 166 -1.27 28.19 -3.23
N PHE A 167 -0.85 27.53 -2.17
CA PHE A 167 -0.60 26.09 -2.17
C PHE A 167 -1.90 25.28 -2.32
N ALA A 168 -2.97 25.72 -1.62
CA ALA A 168 -4.27 25.10 -1.76
C ALA A 168 -4.80 25.18 -3.21
N ASP A 169 -4.67 26.35 -3.84
CA ASP A 169 -5.09 26.56 -5.23
C ASP A 169 -4.27 25.70 -6.22
N GLN A 170 -2.95 25.54 -5.99
CA GLN A 170 -2.09 24.67 -6.79
C GLN A 170 -2.50 23.20 -6.67
N ILE A 171 -2.73 22.71 -5.43
CA ILE A 171 -3.18 21.35 -5.18
C ILE A 171 -4.52 21.08 -5.86
N VAL A 172 -5.48 22.00 -5.73
CA VAL A 172 -6.79 21.88 -6.40
C VAL A 172 -6.64 21.85 -7.91
N ALA A 173 -5.78 22.70 -8.48
CA ALA A 173 -5.53 22.72 -9.93
C ALA A 173 -4.90 21.40 -10.41
N PHE A 174 -3.92 20.88 -9.68
CA PHE A 174 -3.32 19.56 -9.95
C PHE A 174 -4.35 18.45 -9.95
N VAL A 175 -5.16 18.34 -8.89
CA VAL A 175 -6.19 17.29 -8.79
C VAL A 175 -7.18 17.38 -9.94
N LYS A 176 -7.67 18.57 -10.26
CA LYS A 176 -8.61 18.80 -11.38
C LYS A 176 -8.02 18.46 -12.74
N SER A 177 -6.72 18.69 -12.93
CA SER A 177 -6.03 18.35 -14.18
C SER A 177 -5.98 16.84 -14.45
N CYS A 178 -6.14 16.01 -13.42
CA CYS A 178 -6.21 14.56 -13.53
C CYS A 178 -7.61 14.04 -13.88
N GLN A 179 -8.67 14.89 -13.81
CA GLN A 179 -10.03 14.43 -14.02
C GLN A 179 -10.35 14.20 -15.49
N ASP A 180 -10.87 13.02 -15.80
CA ASP A 180 -11.32 12.66 -17.14
C ASP A 180 -12.78 13.12 -17.37
N PRO A 181 -13.04 13.89 -18.44
CA PRO A 181 -14.38 14.40 -18.74
C PRO A 181 -15.36 13.31 -19.19
N ASP A 182 -14.87 12.18 -19.72
CA ASP A 182 -15.71 11.16 -20.34
C ASP A 182 -16.30 10.20 -19.31
N ASP A 183 -15.52 9.81 -18.29
CA ASP A 183 -15.93 8.83 -17.28
C ASP A 183 -16.02 9.40 -15.86
N GLY A 184 -15.38 10.55 -15.59
CA GLY A 184 -15.41 11.24 -14.31
C GLY A 184 -14.47 10.66 -13.25
N TYR A 185 -13.57 9.73 -13.62
CA TYR A 185 -12.48 9.29 -12.80
C TYR A 185 -11.29 10.25 -12.87
N PHE A 186 -10.29 10.04 -12.00
CA PHE A 186 -9.06 10.81 -11.97
C PHE A 186 -7.89 9.91 -12.38
N TYR A 187 -7.20 10.30 -13.46
CA TYR A 187 -6.09 9.55 -14.02
C TYR A 187 -4.82 10.37 -13.97
N HIS A 188 -3.86 9.85 -13.25
CA HIS A 188 -2.56 10.49 -13.14
C HIS A 188 -1.81 10.45 -14.50
N PRO A 189 -1.18 11.57 -14.93
CA PRO A 189 -0.55 11.64 -16.25
C PRO A 189 0.56 10.62 -16.49
N GLN A 190 1.28 10.21 -15.44
CA GLN A 190 2.35 9.22 -15.53
C GLN A 190 1.83 7.82 -15.90
N TRP A 191 0.63 7.44 -15.41
CA TRP A 191 0.09 6.07 -15.54
C TRP A 191 -1.09 6.00 -16.53
N GLY A 192 -1.76 7.10 -16.80
CA GLY A 192 -2.91 7.17 -17.71
C GLY A 192 -4.10 6.34 -17.23
N LYS A 193 -4.91 5.88 -18.21
CA LYS A 193 -6.15 5.13 -17.96
C LYS A 193 -5.94 3.63 -17.72
N GLN A 194 -4.74 3.12 -17.92
CA GLN A 194 -4.41 1.69 -17.88
C GLN A 194 -4.06 1.20 -16.47
N ILE A 195 -4.60 1.85 -15.45
CA ILE A 195 -4.46 1.48 -14.06
C ILE A 195 -5.51 0.46 -13.64
N GLY A 196 -5.16 -0.44 -12.74
CA GLY A 196 -6.09 -1.44 -12.20
C GLY A 196 -7.35 -0.80 -11.58
N ALA A 197 -8.45 -1.53 -11.61
CA ALA A 197 -9.75 -1.06 -11.12
C ALA A 197 -9.71 -0.59 -9.66
N SER A 198 -8.94 -1.28 -8.81
CA SER A 198 -8.75 -0.90 -7.41
C SER A 198 -8.04 0.46 -7.28
N ARG A 199 -6.98 0.70 -8.08
CA ARG A 199 -6.27 1.99 -8.09
C ARG A 199 -7.18 3.11 -8.57
N ARG A 200 -7.97 2.88 -9.61
CA ARG A 200 -8.93 3.86 -10.16
C ARG A 200 -9.98 4.29 -9.13
N GLY A 201 -10.59 3.34 -8.42
CA GLY A 201 -11.55 3.65 -7.36
C GLY A 201 -10.92 4.44 -6.21
N ARG A 202 -9.69 4.11 -5.88
CA ARG A 202 -8.93 4.79 -4.82
C ARG A 202 -8.55 6.22 -5.21
N ASP A 203 -8.03 6.45 -6.41
CA ASP A 203 -7.68 7.79 -6.87
C ASP A 203 -8.92 8.70 -6.94
N LEU A 204 -10.10 8.15 -7.30
CA LEU A 204 -11.37 8.85 -7.21
C LEU A 204 -11.68 9.33 -5.79
N ASP A 205 -11.62 8.44 -4.78
CA ASP A 205 -11.91 8.78 -3.38
C ASP A 205 -10.88 9.78 -2.82
N GLN A 206 -9.60 9.64 -3.17
CA GLN A 206 -8.54 10.54 -2.74
C GLN A 206 -8.69 11.95 -3.35
N ALA A 207 -9.01 12.02 -4.65
CA ALA A 207 -9.21 13.26 -5.34
C ALA A 207 -10.43 14.05 -4.76
N ILE A 208 -11.55 13.37 -4.56
CA ILE A 208 -12.74 13.96 -3.94
C ILE A 208 -12.41 14.50 -2.56
N THR A 209 -11.70 13.70 -1.72
CA THR A 209 -11.29 14.12 -0.37
C THR A 209 -10.42 15.38 -0.40
N LEU A 210 -9.49 15.50 -1.35
CA LEU A 210 -8.65 16.72 -1.48
C LEU A 210 -9.46 17.93 -1.93
N LEU A 211 -10.36 17.76 -2.90
CA LEU A 211 -11.23 18.84 -3.35
C LEU A 211 -12.16 19.33 -2.22
N GLU A 212 -12.81 18.40 -1.51
CA GLU A 212 -13.66 18.72 -0.36
C GLU A 212 -12.90 19.45 0.75
N LEU A 213 -11.67 19.02 1.04
CA LEU A 213 -10.81 19.67 2.05
C LEU A 213 -10.64 21.16 1.77
N PHE A 214 -10.45 21.54 0.51
CA PHE A 214 -10.25 22.93 0.10
C PHE A 214 -11.53 23.62 -0.40
N GLY A 215 -12.70 22.99 -0.22
CA GLY A 215 -13.99 23.55 -0.64
C GLY A 215 -14.14 23.72 -2.15
N ALA A 216 -13.46 22.87 -2.92
CA ALA A 216 -13.50 22.88 -4.38
C ALA A 216 -14.39 21.75 -4.92
N GLU A 217 -14.99 21.98 -6.09
CA GLU A 217 -15.79 20.97 -6.78
C GLU A 217 -15.00 20.38 -7.96
N PRO A 218 -15.24 19.12 -8.34
CA PRO A 218 -14.75 18.55 -9.59
C PRO A 218 -15.19 19.36 -10.80
N ASP A 219 -14.40 19.37 -11.87
CA ASP A 219 -14.76 20.11 -13.10
C ASP A 219 -15.85 19.40 -13.92
N TYR A 220 -15.95 18.06 -13.77
CA TYR A 220 -16.92 17.22 -14.45
C TYR A 220 -17.66 16.34 -13.44
N PRO A 221 -18.90 15.87 -13.75
CA PRO A 221 -19.56 14.88 -12.90
C PRO A 221 -18.68 13.65 -12.66
N THR A 222 -18.47 13.32 -11.41
CA THR A 222 -17.64 12.16 -11.03
C THR A 222 -18.32 10.85 -11.41
N ALA A 223 -17.58 9.74 -11.36
CA ALA A 223 -18.16 8.41 -11.50
C ALA A 223 -19.26 8.14 -10.45
N ILE A 224 -19.12 8.69 -9.23
CA ILE A 224 -20.13 8.61 -8.16
C ILE A 224 -21.39 9.38 -8.56
N ASP A 225 -21.28 10.63 -9.01
CA ASP A 225 -22.42 11.45 -9.44
C ASP A 225 -23.21 10.79 -10.58
N ARG A 226 -22.50 10.15 -11.50
CA ARG A 226 -23.13 9.44 -12.63
C ARG A 226 -23.95 8.24 -12.17
N LEU A 227 -23.45 7.47 -11.17
CA LEU A 227 -24.20 6.36 -10.56
C LEU A 227 -25.43 6.84 -9.80
N GLU A 228 -25.33 7.94 -9.05
CA GLU A 228 -26.48 8.55 -8.35
C GLU A 228 -27.53 9.11 -9.33
N GLY A 229 -27.10 9.77 -10.41
CA GLY A 229 -27.97 10.24 -11.47
C GLY A 229 -28.76 9.10 -12.14
N THR A 230 -28.15 7.95 -12.35
CA THR A 230 -28.81 6.73 -12.86
C THR A 230 -29.88 6.23 -11.91
N LYS A 231 -29.62 6.25 -10.59
CA LYS A 231 -30.58 5.86 -9.56
C LYS A 231 -31.80 6.79 -9.51
N ALA A 232 -31.58 8.10 -9.61
CA ALA A 232 -32.65 9.08 -9.62
C ALA A 232 -33.62 8.89 -10.82
N THR A 233 -33.11 8.61 -12.01
CA THR A 233 -33.92 8.33 -13.21
C THR A 233 -34.68 7.01 -13.11
N SER A 234 -34.13 5.97 -12.48
CA SER A 234 -34.82 4.70 -12.28
C SER A 234 -35.99 4.79 -11.29
N SER A 235 -35.88 5.66 -10.28
CA SER A 235 -36.92 5.89 -9.27
C SER A 235 -38.13 6.65 -9.79
N LEU A 236 -37.99 7.39 -10.88
CA LEU A 236 -39.06 8.15 -11.56
C LEU A 236 -39.89 7.32 -12.54
N GLY A 237 -39.68 5.99 -12.63
CA GLY A 237 -40.48 5.08 -13.44
C GLY A 237 -40.38 5.29 -14.96
N VAL A 238 -39.42 6.08 -15.44
CA VAL A 238 -39.12 6.22 -16.84
C VAL A 238 -38.13 5.16 -17.26
N SER A 239 -38.61 4.22 -18.08
CA SER A 239 -37.82 3.10 -18.62
C SER A 239 -36.78 3.61 -19.61
N THR A 240 -35.71 4.23 -19.10
CA THR A 240 -34.55 4.70 -19.89
C THR A 240 -33.33 3.79 -19.78
N VAL A 241 -33.52 2.56 -19.23
CA VAL A 241 -32.47 1.53 -19.21
C VAL A 241 -31.93 1.23 -20.63
N ARG A 242 -32.63 1.61 -21.67
CA ARG A 242 -32.16 1.46 -23.07
C ARG A 242 -31.25 2.58 -23.57
N ALA A 243 -31.30 3.77 -22.96
CA ALA A 243 -30.48 4.90 -23.41
C ALA A 243 -29.09 4.93 -22.76
N VAL A 244 -28.97 4.45 -21.52
CA VAL A 244 -27.67 4.34 -20.84
C VAL A 244 -26.88 3.14 -21.38
N SER A 245 -27.59 2.05 -21.77
CA SER A 245 -26.99 0.86 -22.40
C SER A 245 -26.35 1.13 -23.77
N SER A 246 -26.67 2.23 -24.43
CA SER A 246 -26.12 2.55 -25.75
C SER A 246 -24.93 3.53 -25.74
N VAL A 247 -24.60 4.11 -24.57
CA VAL A 247 -23.43 4.96 -24.40
C VAL A 247 -22.26 4.17 -23.74
N VAL A 248 -22.57 3.00 -23.18
CA VAL A 248 -21.65 2.14 -22.40
C VAL A 248 -21.30 0.87 -23.19
N SER A 249 -21.20 0.92 -24.50
CA SER A 249 -20.81 -0.27 -25.29
C SER A 249 -19.51 -0.07 -26.05
N SER A 250 -18.41 0.03 -25.31
CA SER A 250 -17.11 -0.42 -25.78
C SER A 250 -16.63 -1.57 -24.87
N ALA A 251 -15.84 -2.49 -25.36
CA ALA A 251 -15.46 -3.73 -24.69
C ALA A 251 -14.71 -3.55 -23.33
N ALA A 252 -14.50 -2.32 -22.90
CA ALA A 252 -13.95 -1.95 -21.59
C ALA A 252 -15.00 -1.87 -20.46
N ASP A 253 -16.31 -1.91 -20.77
CA ASP A 253 -17.39 -1.54 -19.84
C ASP A 253 -18.07 -2.72 -19.12
N THR A 254 -17.68 -3.95 -19.38
CA THR A 254 -18.21 -5.12 -18.65
C THR A 254 -17.75 -5.18 -17.18
N GLN A 255 -16.75 -4.39 -16.81
CA GLN A 255 -16.18 -4.35 -15.47
C GLN A 255 -17.08 -3.66 -14.42
N PHE A 256 -18.09 -2.90 -14.85
CA PHE A 256 -18.94 -2.10 -13.96
C PHE A 256 -20.37 -2.64 -13.74
N ASP A 257 -20.76 -3.72 -14.38
CA ASP A 257 -22.08 -4.32 -14.18
C ASP A 257 -22.33 -4.69 -12.71
N PHE A 258 -21.29 -5.07 -11.96
CA PHE A 258 -21.37 -5.39 -10.55
C PHE A 258 -21.65 -4.18 -9.64
N LEU A 259 -21.52 -2.97 -10.14
CA LEU A 259 -21.88 -1.74 -9.41
C LEU A 259 -23.37 -1.39 -9.50
N VAL A 260 -24.12 -1.95 -10.45
CA VAL A 260 -25.52 -1.56 -10.73
C VAL A 260 -26.53 -2.72 -10.67
N SER A 261 -26.07 -3.96 -10.74
CA SER A 261 -26.91 -5.18 -10.72
C SER A 261 -26.57 -6.08 -9.55
N LYS A 262 -27.59 -6.51 -8.78
CA LYS A 262 -27.40 -7.47 -7.67
C LYS A 262 -26.84 -8.81 -8.14
N GLU A 263 -27.28 -9.29 -9.29
CA GLU A 263 -26.84 -10.56 -9.88
C GLU A 263 -25.37 -10.48 -10.30
N ALA A 264 -24.95 -9.40 -10.95
CA ALA A 264 -23.57 -9.17 -11.33
C ALA A 264 -22.68 -8.90 -10.09
N CYS A 265 -23.19 -8.12 -9.11
CA CYS A 265 -22.51 -7.89 -7.84
C CYS A 265 -22.27 -9.22 -7.11
N LYS A 266 -23.30 -10.10 -7.02
CA LYS A 266 -23.12 -11.42 -6.42
C LYS A 266 -22.07 -12.25 -7.14
N LYS A 267 -22.11 -12.28 -8.48
CA LYS A 267 -21.13 -13.02 -9.27
C LYS A 267 -19.70 -12.48 -9.06
N TYR A 268 -19.55 -11.17 -8.92
CA TYR A 268 -18.28 -10.55 -8.63
C TYR A 268 -17.78 -10.93 -7.22
N LEU A 269 -18.64 -10.83 -6.19
CA LEU A 269 -18.28 -11.21 -4.82
C LEU A 269 -17.97 -12.72 -4.71
N ASP A 270 -18.72 -13.58 -5.40
CA ASP A 270 -18.49 -15.04 -5.44
C ASP A 270 -17.18 -15.44 -6.14
N SER A 271 -16.55 -14.54 -6.88
CA SER A 271 -15.25 -14.80 -7.52
C SER A 271 -14.07 -14.75 -6.54
N PHE A 272 -14.31 -14.29 -5.30
CA PHE A 272 -13.29 -14.20 -4.27
C PHE A 272 -13.53 -15.21 -3.15
N ASP A 273 -12.45 -15.80 -2.62
CA ASP A 273 -12.52 -16.62 -1.40
C ASP A 273 -11.98 -15.83 -0.19
N ILE A 274 -12.86 -15.03 0.40
CA ILE A 274 -12.51 -14.21 1.57
C ILE A 274 -12.12 -15.04 2.80
N THR A 275 -12.49 -16.30 2.85
CA THR A 275 -12.15 -17.17 3.97
C THR A 275 -10.73 -17.74 3.87
N ALA A 276 -10.17 -17.75 2.67
CA ALA A 276 -8.80 -18.13 2.42
C ALA A 276 -7.88 -16.90 2.40
N ASP A 277 -8.32 -15.80 1.75
CA ASP A 277 -7.55 -14.56 1.61
C ASP A 277 -8.44 -13.33 1.84
N SER A 278 -8.58 -12.94 3.09
CA SER A 278 -9.34 -11.75 3.45
C SER A 278 -8.60 -10.44 3.20
N HIS A 279 -7.27 -10.48 3.05
CA HIS A 279 -6.43 -9.30 2.79
C HIS A 279 -6.66 -8.77 1.38
N ASN A 280 -6.34 -9.57 0.35
CA ASN A 280 -6.46 -9.16 -1.06
C ASN A 280 -7.92 -8.98 -1.46
N THR A 281 -8.78 -9.93 -1.09
CA THR A 281 -10.22 -9.81 -1.29
C THR A 281 -10.77 -8.53 -0.68
N GLY A 282 -10.49 -8.27 0.60
CA GLY A 282 -10.93 -7.06 1.29
C GLY A 282 -10.41 -5.79 0.63
N HIS A 283 -9.16 -5.80 0.16
CA HIS A 283 -8.55 -4.68 -0.57
C HIS A 283 -9.31 -4.35 -1.85
N THR A 284 -9.50 -5.35 -2.71
CA THR A 284 -10.16 -5.19 -4.01
C THR A 284 -11.61 -4.72 -3.85
N ILE A 285 -12.33 -5.30 -2.89
CA ILE A 285 -13.75 -5.01 -2.69
C ILE A 285 -13.97 -3.65 -2.02
N ALA A 286 -13.15 -3.27 -1.02
CA ALA A 286 -13.33 -2.01 -0.30
C ALA A 286 -13.16 -0.77 -1.19
N ALA A 287 -12.38 -0.85 -2.28
CA ALA A 287 -12.20 0.23 -3.25
C ALA A 287 -13.51 0.67 -3.95
N TRP A 288 -14.55 -0.16 -3.88
CA TRP A 288 -15.84 0.11 -4.51
C TRP A 288 -16.93 0.58 -3.55
N ALA A 289 -16.61 0.75 -2.26
CA ALA A 289 -17.63 1.02 -1.23
C ALA A 289 -18.48 2.26 -1.52
N SER A 290 -17.85 3.39 -1.88
CA SER A 290 -18.55 4.64 -2.22
C SER A 290 -19.45 4.47 -3.44
N GLN A 291 -19.01 3.74 -4.45
CA GLN A 291 -19.77 3.49 -5.66
C GLN A 291 -20.95 2.53 -5.41
N TRP A 292 -20.79 1.49 -4.61
CA TRP A 292 -21.94 0.66 -4.16
C TRP A 292 -22.93 1.44 -3.30
N LYS A 293 -22.47 2.40 -2.49
CA LYS A 293 -23.38 3.31 -1.77
C LYS A 293 -24.18 4.16 -2.75
N ALA A 294 -23.52 4.78 -3.72
CA ALA A 294 -24.15 5.58 -4.76
C ALA A 294 -25.17 4.79 -5.57
N SER A 295 -24.84 3.57 -5.97
CA SER A 295 -25.77 2.67 -6.71
C SER A 295 -26.85 2.05 -5.85
N GLY A 296 -26.74 2.11 -4.51
CA GLY A 296 -27.69 1.52 -3.56
C GLY A 296 -27.52 0.02 -3.34
N LEU A 297 -26.36 -0.54 -3.69
CA LEU A 297 -26.03 -1.96 -3.48
C LEU A 297 -25.28 -2.23 -2.19
N ILE A 298 -24.80 -1.21 -1.49
CA ILE A 298 -23.90 -1.38 -0.33
C ILE A 298 -24.52 -2.23 0.80
N ASP A 299 -25.81 -2.10 1.06
CA ASP A 299 -26.49 -2.93 2.06
C ASP A 299 -26.50 -4.41 1.67
N TYR A 300 -26.71 -4.70 0.37
CA TYR A 300 -26.62 -6.07 -0.14
C TYR A 300 -25.21 -6.65 0.02
N VAL A 301 -24.16 -5.85 -0.19
CA VAL A 301 -22.77 -6.25 0.02
C VAL A 301 -22.50 -6.54 1.50
N CYS A 302 -23.02 -5.72 2.41
CA CYS A 302 -22.93 -6.00 3.85
C CYS A 302 -23.65 -7.30 4.23
N ASP A 303 -24.87 -7.54 3.70
CA ASP A 303 -25.62 -8.78 3.97
C ASP A 303 -24.84 -10.02 3.49
N TYR A 304 -24.18 -9.92 2.33
CA TYR A 304 -23.32 -11.00 1.81
C TYR A 304 -22.18 -11.33 2.77
N PHE A 305 -21.52 -10.32 3.34
CA PHE A 305 -20.46 -10.54 4.32
C PHE A 305 -20.97 -10.99 5.68
N ASP A 306 -22.17 -10.55 6.12
CA ASP A 306 -22.81 -11.06 7.34
C ASP A 306 -23.03 -12.57 7.25
N GLU A 307 -23.50 -13.09 6.12
CA GLU A 307 -23.73 -14.53 5.90
C GLU A 307 -22.41 -15.34 5.99
N ILE A 308 -21.31 -14.82 5.43
CA ILE A 308 -20.01 -15.50 5.50
C ILE A 308 -19.46 -15.47 6.94
N GLN A 309 -19.51 -14.33 7.62
CA GLN A 309 -19.02 -14.19 8.98
C GLN A 309 -19.76 -15.14 9.94
N GLU A 310 -21.10 -15.20 9.84
CA GLU A 310 -21.94 -16.14 10.60
C GLU A 310 -21.52 -17.59 10.33
N ARG A 311 -21.36 -17.98 9.07
CA ARG A 311 -20.96 -19.33 8.70
C ARG A 311 -19.62 -19.71 9.31
N VAL A 312 -18.60 -18.86 9.16
CA VAL A 312 -17.24 -19.08 9.71
C VAL A 312 -17.29 -19.21 11.23
N TYR A 313 -18.04 -18.34 11.89
CA TYR A 313 -18.23 -18.38 13.35
C TYR A 313 -18.82 -19.71 13.81
N GLN A 314 -19.90 -20.18 13.18
CA GLN A 314 -20.56 -21.46 13.51
C GLN A 314 -19.65 -22.66 13.21
N GLU A 315 -18.87 -22.62 12.15
CA GLU A 315 -17.90 -23.68 11.83
C GLU A 315 -16.80 -23.79 12.89
N GLN A 316 -16.28 -22.67 13.40
CA GLN A 316 -15.31 -22.69 14.50
C GLN A 316 -15.91 -23.28 15.79
N LEU A 317 -17.13 -22.89 16.16
CA LEU A 317 -17.87 -23.48 17.28
C LEU A 317 -18.08 -25.00 17.12
N ALA A 318 -18.44 -25.42 15.92
CA ALA A 318 -18.66 -26.84 15.63
C ALA A 318 -17.40 -27.69 15.76
N ARG A 319 -16.21 -27.08 15.51
CA ARG A 319 -14.90 -27.70 15.73
C ARG A 319 -14.41 -27.62 17.18
N GLY A 320 -15.16 -26.95 18.07
CA GLY A 320 -14.75 -26.71 19.46
C GLY A 320 -13.63 -25.69 19.62
N GLU A 321 -13.44 -24.84 18.64
CA GLU A 321 -12.48 -23.73 18.65
C GLU A 321 -13.11 -22.49 19.30
N LYS A 322 -12.29 -21.58 19.83
CA LYS A 322 -12.76 -20.25 20.20
C LYS A 322 -12.97 -19.44 18.93
N PRO A 323 -14.18 -18.96 18.63
CA PRO A 323 -14.40 -18.17 17.44
C PRO A 323 -13.61 -16.87 17.46
N THR A 324 -13.10 -16.47 16.30
CA THR A 324 -12.29 -15.26 16.12
C THR A 324 -13.13 -14.02 15.78
N GLY A 325 -14.35 -14.20 15.32
CA GLY A 325 -15.18 -13.12 14.79
C GLY A 325 -14.76 -12.64 13.39
N LEU A 326 -13.71 -13.20 12.81
CA LEU A 326 -13.13 -12.78 11.53
C LEU A 326 -13.74 -13.58 10.36
N TRP A 327 -13.67 -13.05 9.15
CA TRP A 327 -14.06 -13.78 7.93
C TRP A 327 -13.07 -14.89 7.57
N GLN A 328 -11.76 -14.66 7.81
CA GLN A 328 -10.73 -15.69 7.71
C GLN A 328 -10.49 -16.26 9.12
N PRO A 329 -10.63 -17.57 9.33
CA PRO A 329 -10.71 -18.17 10.69
C PRO A 329 -9.35 -18.38 11.36
N VAL A 330 -8.42 -17.43 11.19
CA VAL A 330 -7.09 -17.41 11.79
C VAL A 330 -6.78 -16.02 12.32
N ILE A 331 -5.89 -15.90 13.31
CA ILE A 331 -5.46 -14.61 13.83
C ILE A 331 -4.04 -14.36 13.28
N ASN A 332 -3.94 -13.44 12.32
CA ASN A 332 -2.68 -12.99 11.73
C ASN A 332 -2.86 -11.60 11.08
N TYR A 333 -1.80 -11.03 10.53
CA TYR A 333 -1.82 -9.69 9.91
C TYR A 333 -2.79 -9.59 8.73
N THR A 334 -2.93 -10.65 7.93
CA THR A 334 -3.80 -10.64 6.75
C THR A 334 -5.28 -10.74 7.12
N SER A 335 -5.65 -11.55 8.10
CA SER A 335 -7.03 -11.65 8.57
C SER A 335 -7.51 -10.36 9.24
N LEU A 336 -6.63 -9.68 10.00
CA LEU A 336 -6.93 -8.37 10.58
C LEU A 336 -7.01 -7.25 9.52
N SER A 337 -6.23 -7.35 8.45
CA SER A 337 -6.42 -6.49 7.28
C SER A 337 -7.81 -6.68 6.66
N GLY A 338 -8.27 -7.92 6.53
CA GLY A 338 -9.63 -8.23 6.10
C GLY A 338 -10.69 -7.58 6.99
N LEU A 339 -10.56 -7.70 8.32
CA LEU A 339 -11.44 -7.04 9.27
C LEU A 339 -11.51 -5.52 9.06
N TYR A 340 -10.37 -4.87 8.89
CA TYR A 340 -10.28 -3.44 8.64
C TYR A 340 -10.96 -3.04 7.33
N LYS A 341 -10.63 -3.71 6.23
CA LYS A 341 -11.08 -3.33 4.88
C LYS A 341 -12.59 -3.56 4.69
N ILE A 342 -13.09 -4.71 5.15
CA ILE A 342 -14.51 -5.00 5.15
C ILE A 342 -15.26 -4.10 6.13
N GLY A 343 -14.68 -3.83 7.30
CA GLY A 343 -15.19 -2.85 8.26
C GLY A 343 -15.40 -1.46 7.67
N GLY A 344 -14.56 -1.09 6.67
CA GLY A 344 -14.72 0.11 5.87
C GLY A 344 -16.01 0.14 5.06
N ILE A 345 -16.37 -0.98 4.44
CA ILE A 345 -17.64 -1.12 3.70
C ILE A 345 -18.82 -0.89 4.64
N TYR A 346 -18.80 -1.53 5.83
CA TYR A 346 -19.83 -1.32 6.85
C TYR A 346 -19.89 0.13 7.35
N SER A 347 -18.76 0.79 7.47
CA SER A 347 -18.72 2.22 7.83
C SER A 347 -19.40 3.07 6.77
N THR A 348 -19.04 2.89 5.50
CA THR A 348 -19.65 3.58 4.34
C THR A 348 -21.15 3.34 4.25
N ALA A 349 -21.61 2.12 4.59
CA ALA A 349 -23.02 1.76 4.69
C ALA A 349 -23.69 2.31 5.95
N ASN A 350 -22.93 2.91 6.87
CA ASN A 350 -23.39 3.24 8.21
C ASN A 350 -24.00 2.02 8.94
N ARG A 351 -23.42 0.83 8.81
CA ARG A 351 -23.86 -0.43 9.46
C ARG A 351 -22.82 -0.90 10.48
N SER A 352 -23.21 -1.87 11.31
CA SER A 352 -22.32 -2.52 12.29
C SER A 352 -22.06 -3.96 11.88
N MET A 353 -20.82 -4.42 12.02
CA MET A 353 -20.42 -5.82 11.87
C MET A 353 -20.94 -6.66 13.03
N ASN A 354 -20.90 -7.98 12.90
CA ASN A 354 -21.24 -8.92 13.97
C ASN A 354 -19.98 -9.33 14.77
N TYR A 355 -20.16 -10.02 15.90
CA TYR A 355 -19.09 -10.64 16.72
C TYR A 355 -17.98 -9.69 17.13
N LEU A 356 -18.33 -8.45 17.52
CA LEU A 356 -17.38 -7.37 17.75
C LEU A 356 -16.48 -7.60 18.96
N ASP A 357 -16.93 -8.30 20.00
CA ASP A 357 -16.10 -8.64 21.15
C ASP A 357 -14.97 -9.60 20.74
N GLU A 358 -15.29 -10.60 19.93
CA GLU A 358 -14.34 -11.57 19.39
C GLU A 358 -13.36 -10.89 18.40
N CYS A 359 -13.85 -9.97 17.57
CA CYS A 359 -13.00 -9.17 16.68
C CYS A 359 -11.99 -8.33 17.46
N VAL A 360 -12.41 -7.68 18.56
CA VAL A 360 -11.52 -6.90 19.45
C VAL A 360 -10.47 -7.79 20.10
N GLU A 361 -10.87 -8.97 20.61
CA GLU A 361 -9.93 -9.92 21.21
C GLU A 361 -8.90 -10.42 20.20
N SER A 362 -9.33 -10.78 19.00
CA SER A 362 -8.45 -11.23 17.92
C SER A 362 -7.47 -10.14 17.50
N ALA A 363 -7.91 -8.89 17.45
CA ALA A 363 -7.02 -7.77 17.09
C ALA A 363 -5.96 -7.51 18.19
N ILE A 364 -6.35 -7.50 19.46
CA ILE A 364 -5.42 -7.37 20.61
C ILE A 364 -4.40 -8.52 20.60
N GLU A 365 -4.86 -9.76 20.40
CA GLU A 365 -3.98 -10.92 20.32
C GLU A 365 -2.97 -10.79 19.18
N CYS A 366 -3.41 -10.35 17.99
CA CYS A 366 -2.55 -10.16 16.83
C CYS A 366 -1.50 -9.04 17.05
N ILE A 367 -1.85 -7.92 17.71
CA ILE A 367 -0.87 -6.87 18.05
C ILE A 367 0.26 -7.45 18.91
N LYS A 368 -0.06 -8.32 19.86
CA LYS A 368 0.87 -8.93 20.83
C LYS A 368 1.71 -10.06 20.26
N GLN A 369 1.37 -10.64 19.12
CA GLN A 369 2.15 -11.69 18.49
C GLN A 369 3.58 -11.21 18.24
N ASP A 370 4.57 -12.06 18.51
CA ASP A 370 6.00 -11.78 18.27
C ASP A 370 6.42 -12.24 16.86
N ASP A 371 5.57 -11.97 15.89
CA ASP A 371 5.82 -12.27 14.49
C ASP A 371 6.61 -11.16 13.83
N TYR A 372 7.56 -11.52 12.97
CA TYR A 372 8.31 -10.56 12.18
C TYR A 372 7.38 -9.78 11.24
N ALA A 373 7.49 -8.46 11.28
CA ALA A 373 6.78 -7.56 10.40
C ALA A 373 7.74 -7.04 9.32
N GLY A 374 7.90 -7.78 8.23
CA GLY A 374 8.77 -7.39 7.10
C GLY A 374 8.30 -6.17 6.34
N ILE A 375 7.01 -5.82 6.50
CA ILE A 375 6.39 -4.62 5.90
C ILE A 375 5.57 -3.87 6.93
N VAL A 376 5.54 -2.54 6.81
CA VAL A 376 4.91 -1.65 7.80
C VAL A 376 3.40 -1.90 7.97
N ILE A 377 2.71 -2.39 6.93
CA ILE A 377 1.27 -2.72 7.03
C ILE A 377 0.98 -3.89 7.98
N TYR A 378 1.94 -4.74 8.27
CA TYR A 378 1.77 -5.80 9.27
C TYR A 378 1.73 -5.24 10.69
N VAL A 379 2.37 -4.11 10.94
CA VAL A 379 2.20 -3.36 12.20
C VAL A 379 0.87 -2.62 12.21
N PHE A 380 0.44 -2.11 11.07
CA PHE A 380 -0.79 -1.32 10.93
C PHE A 380 -2.07 -2.17 11.01
N ASN A 381 -2.13 -3.30 10.30
CA ASN A 381 -3.34 -4.08 10.10
C ASN A 381 -4.06 -4.47 11.41
N PRO A 382 -3.37 -4.94 12.48
CA PRO A 382 -4.04 -5.27 13.73
C PRO A 382 -4.66 -4.05 14.42
N TRP A 383 -3.98 -2.89 14.42
CA TRP A 383 -4.53 -1.64 14.94
C TRP A 383 -5.73 -1.17 14.13
N ALA A 384 -5.65 -1.27 12.80
CA ALA A 384 -6.75 -0.89 11.91
C ALA A 384 -7.97 -1.81 12.11
N GLY A 385 -7.75 -3.11 12.30
CA GLY A 385 -8.80 -4.07 12.65
C GLY A 385 -9.45 -3.77 13.99
N LEU A 386 -8.64 -3.47 15.02
CA LEU A 386 -9.12 -3.08 16.35
C LEU A 386 -9.97 -1.79 16.27
N ASN A 387 -9.48 -0.79 15.55
CA ASN A 387 -10.19 0.47 15.36
C ASN A 387 -11.51 0.28 14.60
N ALA A 388 -11.53 -0.54 13.54
CA ALA A 388 -12.74 -0.85 12.78
C ALA A 388 -13.79 -1.58 13.65
N ALA A 389 -13.35 -2.53 14.48
CA ALA A 389 -14.24 -3.25 15.40
C ALA A 389 -14.85 -2.30 16.45
N ILE A 390 -14.05 -1.44 17.08
CA ILE A 390 -14.54 -0.49 18.11
C ILE A 390 -15.41 0.59 17.48
N ALA A 391 -15.06 1.12 16.31
CA ALA A 391 -15.93 2.06 15.58
C ALA A 391 -17.27 1.41 15.20
N SER A 392 -17.27 0.16 14.78
CA SER A 392 -18.49 -0.61 14.52
C SER A 392 -19.30 -0.83 15.80
N MET A 393 -18.65 -1.15 16.92
CA MET A 393 -19.29 -1.27 18.23
C MET A 393 -19.94 0.04 18.68
N LYS A 394 -19.27 1.18 18.48
CA LYS A 394 -19.81 2.52 18.75
C LYS A 394 -21.09 2.75 17.94
N ARG A 395 -21.10 2.41 16.64
CA ARG A 395 -22.31 2.50 15.81
C ARG A 395 -23.44 1.60 16.31
N ALA A 396 -23.13 0.36 16.74
CA ALA A 396 -24.11 -0.57 17.31
C ALA A 396 -24.74 0.00 18.60
N VAL A 397 -23.93 0.43 19.55
CA VAL A 397 -24.36 0.99 20.83
C VAL A 397 -25.19 2.27 20.64
N ASN A 398 -24.77 3.17 19.73
CA ASN A 398 -25.52 4.39 19.41
C ASN A 398 -26.92 4.09 18.81
N ARG A 399 -27.12 2.91 18.25
CA ARG A 399 -28.44 2.44 17.77
C ARG A 399 -29.23 1.64 18.80
N GLY A 400 -28.72 1.58 20.02
CA GLY A 400 -29.39 0.90 21.15
C GLY A 400 -29.11 -0.60 21.23
N ASP A 401 -28.07 -1.11 20.58
CA ASP A 401 -27.65 -2.49 20.72
C ASP A 401 -27.02 -2.72 22.10
N THR A 402 -27.69 -3.53 22.92
CA THR A 402 -27.26 -3.80 24.31
C THR A 402 -26.33 -5.01 24.44
N ARG A 403 -25.98 -5.66 23.34
CA ARG A 403 -25.04 -6.81 23.36
C ARG A 403 -23.62 -6.34 23.71
N TYR A 404 -23.26 -5.09 23.38
CA TYR A 404 -21.93 -4.56 23.51
C TYR A 404 -21.82 -3.51 24.60
N ASN A 405 -20.67 -3.49 25.28
CA ASN A 405 -20.33 -2.49 26.30
C ASN A 405 -19.04 -1.75 25.92
N LEU A 406 -19.21 -0.62 25.26
CA LEU A 406 -18.10 0.19 24.73
C LEU A 406 -17.13 0.67 25.82
N ASP A 407 -17.65 1.09 27.00
CA ASP A 407 -16.80 1.56 28.11
C ASP A 407 -15.96 0.44 28.71
N ALA A 408 -16.50 -0.78 28.79
CA ALA A 408 -15.76 -1.94 29.22
C ALA A 408 -14.65 -2.29 28.19
N THR A 409 -14.94 -2.16 26.91
CA THR A 409 -13.97 -2.38 25.82
C THR A 409 -12.83 -1.35 25.91
N TYR A 410 -13.12 -0.06 26.05
CA TYR A 410 -12.10 0.97 26.26
C TYR A 410 -11.24 0.68 27.49
N THR A 411 -11.87 0.29 28.60
CA THR A 411 -11.15 -0.05 29.84
C THR A 411 -10.21 -1.23 29.65
N LYS A 412 -10.66 -2.28 28.94
CA LYS A 412 -9.82 -3.44 28.57
C LYS A 412 -8.59 -3.00 27.76
N VAL A 413 -8.79 -2.26 26.67
CA VAL A 413 -7.69 -1.80 25.81
C VAL A 413 -6.71 -0.91 26.59
N ARG A 414 -7.19 0.01 27.44
CA ARG A 414 -6.32 0.84 28.30
C ARG A 414 -5.50 0.02 29.28
N GLY A 415 -6.08 -1.07 29.82
CA GLY A 415 -5.38 -1.98 30.74
C GLY A 415 -4.20 -2.69 30.10
N GLU A 416 -4.23 -2.91 28.78
CA GLU A 416 -3.20 -3.62 28.02
C GLU A 416 -2.27 -2.65 27.25
N LEU A 417 -2.54 -1.36 27.30
CA LEU A 417 -1.96 -0.36 26.40
C LEU A 417 -0.44 -0.28 26.46
N ALA A 418 0.17 -0.43 27.63
CA ALA A 418 1.63 -0.40 27.78
C ALA A 418 2.32 -1.50 26.96
N GLU A 419 1.79 -2.72 27.02
CA GLU A 419 2.29 -3.86 26.26
C GLU A 419 2.05 -3.67 24.76
N LEU A 420 0.83 -3.27 24.37
CA LEU A 420 0.47 -3.06 22.98
C LEU A 420 1.39 -2.02 22.29
N ILE A 421 1.68 -0.90 22.97
CA ILE A 421 2.56 0.14 22.42
C ILE A 421 4.01 -0.33 22.40
N SER A 422 4.47 -1.05 23.42
CA SER A 422 5.84 -1.57 23.45
C SER A 422 6.11 -2.48 22.26
N VAL A 423 5.23 -3.45 22.02
CA VAL A 423 5.35 -4.37 20.86
C VAL A 423 5.25 -3.60 19.54
N THR A 424 4.36 -2.61 19.48
CA THR A 424 4.23 -1.75 18.29
C THR A 424 5.52 -0.98 18.00
N TYR A 425 6.14 -0.37 19.02
CA TYR A 425 7.42 0.33 18.85
C TYR A 425 8.51 -0.63 18.37
N ASP A 426 8.62 -1.81 18.98
CA ASP A 426 9.67 -2.79 18.66
C ASP A 426 9.55 -3.31 17.21
N LYS A 427 8.33 -3.31 16.65
CA LYS A 427 8.08 -3.64 15.23
C LYS A 427 8.22 -2.43 14.30
N LEU A 428 7.94 -1.21 14.77
CA LEU A 428 7.84 -0.04 13.90
C LEU A 428 9.16 0.69 13.69
N HIS A 429 10.04 0.70 14.71
CA HIS A 429 11.27 1.51 14.68
C HIS A 429 12.23 1.13 13.55
N VAL A 430 12.21 -0.13 13.08
CA VAL A 430 13.07 -0.62 12.00
C VAL A 430 12.74 0.00 10.63
N PHE A 431 11.54 0.55 10.49
CA PHE A 431 11.11 1.21 9.25
C PHE A 431 11.51 2.68 9.18
N ALA A 432 11.96 3.29 10.29
CA ALA A 432 12.44 4.67 10.29
C ALA A 432 13.74 4.80 9.48
N LYS A 433 13.88 5.88 8.70
CA LYS A 433 15.02 6.11 7.83
C LYS A 433 15.77 7.37 8.21
N ASP A 434 17.09 7.34 8.11
CA ASP A 434 17.97 8.48 8.41
C ASP A 434 17.69 9.68 7.49
N SER A 435 17.21 9.44 6.27
CA SER A 435 16.78 10.48 5.33
C SER A 435 15.51 11.22 5.73
N GLY A 436 14.82 10.76 6.79
CA GLY A 436 13.50 11.18 7.21
C GLY A 436 12.41 10.25 6.69
N GLY A 437 11.29 10.20 7.43
CA GLY A 437 10.15 9.32 7.12
C GLY A 437 10.39 7.86 7.46
N PHE A 438 9.46 7.01 7.00
CA PHE A 438 9.45 5.57 7.22
C PHE A 438 9.33 4.87 5.86
N SER A 439 9.99 3.74 5.72
CA SER A 439 9.91 2.90 4.51
C SER A 439 8.79 1.86 4.61
N TYR A 440 8.29 1.41 3.47
CA TYR A 440 7.26 0.38 3.42
C TYR A 440 7.80 -1.00 3.80
N ASN A 441 8.92 -1.41 3.20
CA ASN A 441 9.69 -2.58 3.62
C ASN A 441 10.70 -2.16 4.69
N VAL A 442 11.23 -3.11 5.45
CA VAL A 442 12.25 -2.80 6.47
C VAL A 442 13.42 -2.02 5.86
N ASP A 443 13.86 -2.37 4.67
CA ASP A 443 15.06 -1.81 4.08
C ASP A 443 14.79 -0.74 3.02
N THR A 444 13.61 -0.77 2.36
CA THR A 444 13.35 0.06 1.18
C THR A 444 11.97 0.68 1.15
N SER A 445 11.84 1.82 0.44
CA SER A 445 10.55 2.35 0.00
C SER A 445 9.86 1.36 -0.95
N LEU A 446 8.54 1.50 -1.14
CA LEU A 446 7.80 0.65 -2.07
C LEU A 446 7.94 1.20 -3.50
N SER A 447 8.53 0.41 -4.41
CA SER A 447 8.70 0.81 -5.82
C SER A 447 7.36 0.80 -6.57
N VAL A 448 6.54 -0.22 -6.35
CA VAL A 448 5.23 -0.37 -7.00
C VAL A 448 4.13 -0.22 -5.96
N ASN A 449 3.37 0.87 -6.04
CA ASN A 449 2.25 1.14 -5.15
C ASN A 449 0.92 0.90 -5.87
N GLN A 450 0.26 -0.22 -5.60
CA GLN A 450 -1.02 -0.62 -6.22
C GLN A 450 -0.96 -0.68 -7.76
N GLY A 451 0.04 -1.37 -8.26
CA GLY A 451 0.22 -1.60 -9.69
C GLY A 451 0.80 -0.41 -10.46
N VAL A 452 1.23 0.66 -9.77
CA VAL A 452 1.86 1.83 -10.42
C VAL A 452 3.23 2.12 -9.83
N PHE A 453 4.21 2.45 -10.66
CA PHE A 453 5.55 2.82 -10.22
C PHE A 453 5.51 4.17 -9.49
N ALA A 454 5.88 4.17 -8.21
CA ALA A 454 5.83 5.32 -7.33
C ALA A 454 7.21 5.79 -6.82
N SER A 455 8.20 4.90 -6.78
CA SER A 455 9.58 5.21 -6.35
C SER A 455 10.59 4.24 -6.96
N LEU A 456 11.87 4.44 -6.68
CA LEU A 456 12.93 3.51 -7.08
C LEU A 456 13.16 2.35 -6.10
N GLY A 457 12.37 2.24 -5.02
CA GLY A 457 12.55 1.16 -4.04
C GLY A 457 13.91 1.22 -3.34
N ARG A 458 14.35 2.40 -2.90
CA ARG A 458 15.66 2.62 -2.23
C ARG A 458 15.52 2.57 -0.72
N ALA A 459 16.67 2.55 -0.02
CA ALA A 459 16.76 2.72 1.44
C ALA A 459 16.37 4.16 1.83
N GLU A 460 15.10 4.49 1.70
CA GLU A 460 14.50 5.81 1.92
C GLU A 460 13.10 5.68 2.51
N GLY A 461 12.58 6.77 3.08
CA GLY A 461 11.18 6.84 3.48
C GLY A 461 10.23 6.95 2.28
N ASP A 462 9.00 6.50 2.45
CA ASP A 462 7.89 6.78 1.53
C ASP A 462 6.69 7.35 2.27
N VAL A 463 5.87 8.13 1.55
CA VAL A 463 4.73 8.85 2.15
C VAL A 463 3.70 7.88 2.71
N ASN A 464 3.46 6.74 2.07
CA ASN A 464 2.48 5.77 2.52
C ASN A 464 2.89 5.14 3.87
N ALA A 465 4.12 4.66 3.98
CA ALA A 465 4.65 4.11 5.23
C ALA A 465 4.73 5.17 6.33
N THR A 466 5.15 6.38 5.99
CA THR A 466 5.19 7.50 6.93
C THR A 466 3.81 7.87 7.44
N ASN A 467 2.79 7.89 6.56
CA ASN A 467 1.40 8.10 6.98
C ASN A 467 0.91 6.98 7.92
N ILE A 468 1.28 5.74 7.66
CA ILE A 468 0.96 4.62 8.55
C ILE A 468 1.59 4.83 9.92
N ALA A 469 2.89 5.06 9.96
CA ALA A 469 3.67 5.13 11.18
C ALA A 469 3.33 6.36 12.03
N THR A 470 3.24 7.53 11.41
CA THR A 470 3.12 8.81 12.14
C THR A 470 1.70 9.32 12.27
N ASN A 471 0.78 8.90 11.43
CA ASN A 471 -0.60 9.34 11.44
C ASN A 471 -1.57 8.24 11.84
N SER A 472 -1.62 7.14 11.06
CA SER A 472 -2.66 6.14 11.23
C SER A 472 -2.55 5.41 12.56
N ILE A 473 -1.39 4.82 12.90
CA ILE A 473 -1.20 4.07 14.14
C ILE A 473 -1.41 4.94 15.39
N PRO A 474 -0.80 6.12 15.54
CA PRO A 474 -1.04 6.96 16.71
C PRO A 474 -2.51 7.38 16.88
N ASN A 475 -3.17 7.80 15.81
CA ASN A 475 -4.58 8.18 15.88
C ASN A 475 -5.48 7.00 16.28
N MET A 476 -5.21 5.80 15.75
CA MET A 476 -5.94 4.59 16.15
C MET A 476 -5.74 4.28 17.63
N ILE A 477 -4.53 4.40 18.17
CA ILE A 477 -4.26 4.21 19.62
C ILE A 477 -5.19 5.10 20.45
N PHE A 478 -5.32 6.37 20.12
CA PHE A 478 -6.22 7.29 20.84
C PHE A 478 -7.70 6.98 20.62
N ASN A 479 -8.09 6.61 19.42
CA ASN A 479 -9.48 6.26 19.11
C ASN A 479 -9.93 5.01 19.87
N VAL A 480 -9.13 3.92 19.83
CA VAL A 480 -9.50 2.65 20.48
C VAL A 480 -9.43 2.69 22.00
N THR A 481 -8.83 3.72 22.55
CA THR A 481 -8.76 3.97 24.00
C THR A 481 -9.68 5.10 24.46
N ASN A 482 -10.33 5.79 23.55
CA ASN A 482 -11.11 7.00 23.84
C ASN A 482 -10.32 8.00 24.69
N LEU A 483 -9.08 8.27 24.29
CA LEU A 483 -8.18 9.22 24.93
C LEU A 483 -8.05 10.48 24.08
N THR A 484 -7.73 11.59 24.74
CA THR A 484 -7.36 12.83 24.05
C THR A 484 -6.03 12.62 23.33
N ARG A 485 -5.97 12.97 22.04
CA ARG A 485 -4.75 12.92 21.24
C ARG A 485 -3.68 13.85 21.83
N VAL A 486 -2.45 13.37 21.84
CA VAL A 486 -1.26 14.19 22.16
C VAL A 486 -0.61 14.61 20.84
N SER A 487 -0.25 15.90 20.74
CA SER A 487 0.39 16.46 19.55
C SER A 487 1.78 15.86 19.32
N LYS A 488 2.09 15.54 18.06
CA LYS A 488 3.40 15.04 17.62
C LYS A 488 4.37 16.20 17.43
N TRP A 489 3.92 17.24 16.76
CA TRP A 489 4.63 18.46 16.45
C TRP A 489 3.82 19.67 16.88
N ASN A 490 4.48 20.81 17.10
CA ASN A 490 3.88 22.05 17.57
C ASN A 490 3.64 23.03 16.40
N SER A 491 3.02 24.14 16.70
CA SER A 491 2.68 25.16 15.70
C SER A 491 3.89 25.83 15.06
N LYS A 492 5.06 25.88 15.73
CA LYS A 492 6.29 26.39 15.13
C LYS A 492 6.88 25.42 14.12
N ASP A 493 6.66 24.12 14.32
CA ASP A 493 7.04 23.10 13.33
C ASP A 493 6.19 23.26 12.06
N PHE A 494 4.92 23.74 12.19
CA PHE A 494 4.10 24.08 11.04
C PHE A 494 4.64 25.28 10.25
N ASP A 495 5.09 26.33 10.95
CA ASP A 495 5.73 27.47 10.31
C ASP A 495 6.95 27.01 9.49
N THR A 496 7.81 26.16 10.10
CA THR A 496 8.99 25.60 9.43
C THR A 496 8.60 24.73 8.21
N PHE A 497 7.52 23.91 8.33
CA PHE A 497 7.01 23.11 7.20
C PHE A 497 6.62 24.00 6.02
N LEU A 498 5.88 25.09 6.28
CA LEU A 498 5.46 26.04 5.26
C LEU A 498 6.64 26.84 4.66
N GLU A 499 7.63 27.22 5.48
CA GLU A 499 8.86 27.88 5.02
C GLU A 499 9.62 26.99 4.01
N ILE A 500 9.78 25.70 4.30
CA ILE A 500 10.44 24.75 3.38
C ILE A 500 9.67 24.65 2.06
N MET A 501 8.33 24.57 2.11
CA MET A 501 7.51 24.55 0.89
C MET A 501 7.64 25.83 0.07
N ALA A 502 7.69 26.99 0.75
CA ALA A 502 7.78 28.29 0.10
C ALA A 502 9.17 28.54 -0.54
N ASP A 503 10.21 27.98 0.04
CA ASP A 503 11.59 28.08 -0.44
C ASP A 503 11.94 26.96 -1.46
N ALA A 504 11.00 26.10 -1.82
CA ALA A 504 11.24 25.02 -2.75
C ALA A 504 11.47 25.57 -4.17
N ASP A 505 12.63 25.22 -4.74
CA ASP A 505 12.95 25.48 -6.13
C ASP A 505 12.47 24.33 -7.04
N PRO A 506 12.25 24.61 -8.34
CA PRO A 506 12.06 23.54 -9.32
C PRO A 506 13.19 22.51 -9.27
N ILE A 507 12.82 21.25 -9.31
CA ILE A 507 13.76 20.15 -9.09
C ILE A 507 14.50 19.83 -10.40
N ASP A 508 15.81 19.95 -10.39
CA ASP A 508 16.67 19.50 -11.50
C ASP A 508 16.84 17.97 -11.37
N LYS A 509 16.00 17.24 -12.10
CA LYS A 509 15.92 15.78 -11.98
C LYS A 509 17.10 15.09 -12.64
N ILE A 510 17.57 14.06 -11.98
CA ILE A 510 18.62 13.17 -12.49
C ILE A 510 17.99 12.30 -13.60
N ALA A 511 18.59 12.34 -14.78
CA ALA A 511 18.17 11.49 -15.89
C ALA A 511 18.27 10.01 -15.49
N ARG A 512 17.20 9.26 -15.75
CA ARG A 512 17.17 7.81 -15.50
C ARG A 512 17.44 7.05 -16.78
N VAL A 513 18.33 6.09 -16.66
CA VAL A 513 18.53 5.09 -17.73
C VAL A 513 17.71 3.86 -17.37
N ASN A 514 16.43 3.90 -17.70
CA ASN A 514 15.52 2.81 -17.42
C ASN A 514 14.67 2.43 -18.62
N LYS A 515 14.07 1.25 -18.53
CA LYS A 515 13.06 0.77 -19.45
C LYS A 515 11.94 0.09 -18.69
N VAL A 516 10.72 0.42 -19.06
CA VAL A 516 9.49 -0.25 -18.61
C VAL A 516 8.87 -0.91 -19.82
N ILE A 517 8.48 -2.16 -19.70
CA ILE A 517 7.75 -2.91 -20.73
C ILE A 517 6.55 -3.54 -20.04
N ASP A 518 5.40 -3.02 -20.39
CA ASP A 518 4.11 -3.48 -19.93
C ASP A 518 3.33 -3.97 -21.17
N PHE A 519 2.47 -4.93 -20.99
CA PHE A 519 1.77 -5.58 -22.12
C PHE A 519 0.29 -5.20 -22.21
N GLU A 520 -0.19 -4.33 -21.31
CA GLU A 520 -1.60 -3.93 -21.24
C GLU A 520 -2.09 -3.12 -22.45
N SER A 521 -1.17 -2.51 -23.21
CA SER A 521 -1.50 -1.77 -24.43
C SER A 521 -1.70 -2.62 -25.68
N TYR A 522 -1.42 -3.92 -25.61
CA TYR A 522 -1.46 -4.85 -26.74
C TYR A 522 -2.76 -5.66 -26.79
N ASN A 523 -3.08 -6.22 -27.95
CA ASN A 523 -4.21 -7.13 -28.08
C ASN A 523 -3.76 -8.59 -27.87
N VAL A 524 -4.69 -9.43 -27.45
CA VAL A 524 -4.45 -10.88 -27.35
C VAL A 524 -3.99 -11.43 -28.70
N GLY A 525 -2.84 -12.09 -28.69
CA GLY A 525 -2.18 -12.67 -29.86
C GLY A 525 -1.11 -11.80 -30.51
N ASP A 526 -1.01 -10.52 -30.12
CA ASP A 526 0.05 -9.64 -30.61
C ASP A 526 1.44 -10.10 -30.10
N ILE A 527 2.47 -9.78 -30.85
CA ILE A 527 3.86 -9.85 -30.40
C ILE A 527 4.35 -8.40 -30.28
N PRO A 528 4.59 -7.91 -29.04
CA PRO A 528 5.08 -6.57 -28.79
C PRO A 528 6.39 -6.26 -29.55
N THR A 529 6.62 -4.99 -29.84
CA THR A 529 7.82 -4.56 -30.60
C THR A 529 9.12 -4.84 -29.86
N GLU A 530 9.06 -4.89 -28.54
CA GLU A 530 10.16 -5.22 -27.65
C GLU A 530 10.44 -6.73 -27.57
N VAL A 531 9.54 -7.54 -28.09
CA VAL A 531 9.62 -9.01 -27.98
C VAL A 531 9.99 -9.64 -29.30
N THR A 532 10.90 -10.56 -29.26
CA THR A 532 11.13 -11.52 -30.35
C THR A 532 10.65 -12.86 -29.86
N ALA A 533 9.60 -13.37 -30.48
CA ALA A 533 9.05 -14.69 -30.15
C ALA A 533 8.49 -15.38 -31.38
N ALA A 534 8.47 -16.70 -31.34
CA ALA A 534 7.88 -17.50 -32.39
C ALA A 534 6.50 -18.02 -31.94
N SER A 535 5.58 -18.16 -32.91
CA SER A 535 4.28 -18.79 -32.68
C SER A 535 4.45 -20.17 -32.00
N PRO A 536 3.66 -20.49 -30.96
CA PRO A 536 2.42 -19.84 -30.53
C PRO A 536 2.55 -18.83 -29.38
N SER A 537 3.74 -18.27 -29.12
CA SER A 537 3.93 -17.19 -28.15
C SER A 537 3.19 -15.92 -28.58
N GLY A 538 2.81 -15.09 -27.62
CA GLY A 538 2.14 -13.80 -27.84
C GLY A 538 1.50 -13.30 -26.56
N VAL A 539 0.98 -12.08 -26.58
CA VAL A 539 0.21 -11.51 -25.47
C VAL A 539 -1.05 -12.35 -25.26
N ARG A 540 -1.33 -12.67 -24.02
CA ARG A 540 -2.54 -13.40 -23.60
C ARG A 540 -3.11 -12.80 -22.35
N GLU A 541 -4.42 -12.96 -22.21
CA GLU A 541 -5.18 -12.61 -21.04
C GLU A 541 -5.13 -13.77 -20.03
N ASP A 542 -4.79 -13.48 -18.77
CA ASP A 542 -4.86 -14.47 -17.70
C ASP A 542 -6.29 -14.63 -17.16
N LYS A 543 -6.46 -15.44 -16.12
CA LYS A 543 -7.78 -15.70 -15.48
C LYS A 543 -8.41 -14.46 -14.84
N ASP A 544 -7.63 -13.43 -14.56
CA ASP A 544 -8.04 -12.20 -13.87
C ASP A 544 -8.19 -11.00 -14.84
N GLY A 545 -7.96 -11.24 -16.14
CA GLY A 545 -8.08 -10.23 -17.19
C GLY A 545 -6.81 -9.43 -17.44
N ASN A 546 -5.69 -9.78 -16.80
CA ASN A 546 -4.40 -9.13 -16.98
C ASN A 546 -3.74 -9.60 -18.29
N LEU A 547 -3.20 -8.67 -19.09
CA LEU A 547 -2.52 -8.96 -20.35
C LEU A 547 -1.02 -9.12 -20.12
N ALA A 548 -0.49 -10.28 -20.43
CA ALA A 548 0.91 -10.60 -20.23
C ALA A 548 1.51 -11.31 -21.43
N MET A 549 2.83 -11.25 -21.58
CA MET A 549 3.54 -11.99 -22.62
C MET A 549 3.69 -13.46 -22.25
N CYS A 550 3.00 -14.33 -22.97
CA CYS A 550 3.11 -15.78 -22.84
C CYS A 550 4.15 -16.34 -23.81
N PHE A 551 5.22 -16.88 -23.28
CA PHE A 551 6.21 -17.64 -24.02
C PHE A 551 5.85 -19.12 -24.02
N SER A 552 5.43 -19.64 -25.16
CA SER A 552 5.10 -21.07 -25.32
C SER A 552 6.27 -21.84 -25.87
N SER A 553 6.48 -23.05 -25.38
CA SER A 553 7.56 -23.90 -25.88
C SER A 553 7.30 -24.37 -27.31
N LEU A 554 8.33 -24.30 -28.12
CA LEU A 554 8.31 -24.74 -29.52
C LEU A 554 8.87 -26.13 -29.65
N GLU A 555 8.34 -26.87 -30.60
CA GLU A 555 8.92 -28.18 -31.02
C GLU A 555 10.35 -28.02 -31.57
N ASN A 556 10.73 -26.81 -31.97
CA ASN A 556 12.03 -26.54 -32.60
C ASN A 556 12.91 -25.66 -31.67
N LEU A 557 13.91 -26.28 -31.06
CA LEU A 557 14.87 -25.67 -30.12
C LEU A 557 15.74 -24.54 -30.69
N SER A 558 15.61 -24.22 -31.98
CA SER A 558 16.40 -23.16 -32.63
C SER A 558 15.79 -21.77 -32.53
N SER A 559 14.54 -21.65 -32.09
CA SER A 559 13.86 -20.36 -31.96
C SER A 559 14.15 -19.76 -30.61
N LYS A 560 14.67 -18.54 -30.60
CA LYS A 560 14.93 -17.79 -29.39
C LYS A 560 13.74 -16.88 -29.10
N ASN A 561 13.25 -16.92 -27.86
CA ASN A 561 12.30 -15.97 -27.35
C ASN A 561 13.04 -15.01 -26.42
N TYR A 562 12.88 -13.72 -26.60
CA TYR A 562 13.49 -12.74 -25.71
C TYR A 562 12.72 -11.42 -25.68
N ILE A 563 12.84 -10.74 -24.54
CA ILE A 563 12.42 -9.35 -24.34
C ILE A 563 13.66 -8.49 -24.51
N ASN A 564 13.57 -7.48 -25.36
CA ASN A 564 14.67 -6.60 -25.71
C ASN A 564 14.69 -5.40 -24.75
N ILE A 565 15.70 -5.31 -23.89
CA ILE A 565 15.89 -4.21 -22.96
C ILE A 565 16.67 -3.07 -23.65
N SER A 566 17.78 -3.37 -24.31
CA SER A 566 18.62 -2.44 -25.10
C SER A 566 19.02 -1.17 -24.36
N LEU A 567 19.42 -1.27 -23.11
CA LEU A 567 20.04 -0.21 -22.35
C LEU A 567 21.57 -0.31 -22.51
N SER A 568 22.22 0.75 -22.97
CA SER A 568 23.63 0.73 -23.36
C SER A 568 24.58 1.48 -22.41
N ASP A 569 24.04 2.16 -21.42
CA ASP A 569 24.86 2.96 -20.50
C ASP A 569 25.64 2.10 -19.51
N ASP A 570 26.73 2.65 -19.01
CA ASP A 570 27.54 2.00 -17.99
C ASP A 570 26.80 2.02 -16.65
N TYR A 571 26.98 0.97 -15.85
CA TYR A 571 26.35 0.85 -14.53
C TYR A 571 27.28 0.18 -13.53
N SER A 572 27.13 0.53 -12.24
CA SER A 572 27.68 -0.20 -11.11
C SER A 572 26.62 -1.12 -10.45
N CYS A 573 25.34 -0.77 -10.63
CA CYS A 573 24.21 -1.60 -10.24
C CYS A 573 23.13 -1.57 -11.32
N ALA A 574 22.62 -2.75 -11.70
CA ALA A 574 21.44 -2.88 -12.54
C ALA A 574 20.31 -3.55 -11.73
N ILE A 575 19.16 -2.91 -11.69
CA ILE A 575 17.94 -3.50 -11.15
C ILE A 575 17.12 -4.02 -12.31
N LEU A 576 16.70 -5.26 -12.23
CA LEU A 576 15.79 -5.89 -13.17
C LEU A 576 14.66 -6.53 -12.41
N GLU A 577 13.45 -6.08 -12.68
CA GLU A 577 12.22 -6.58 -12.08
C GLU A 577 11.27 -7.07 -13.17
N PHE A 578 10.51 -8.10 -12.87
CA PHE A 578 9.40 -8.55 -13.70
C PHE A 578 8.50 -9.48 -12.89
N ASP A 579 7.25 -9.50 -13.29
CA ASP A 579 6.31 -10.47 -12.78
C ASP A 579 6.36 -11.72 -13.67
N MET A 580 6.33 -12.91 -13.07
CA MET A 580 6.27 -14.15 -13.82
C MET A 580 5.28 -15.15 -13.23
N MET A 581 4.69 -15.94 -14.09
CA MET A 581 3.79 -17.05 -13.74
C MET A 581 4.08 -18.26 -14.60
N MET A 582 4.10 -19.45 -13.96
CA MET A 582 4.15 -20.72 -14.66
C MET A 582 2.82 -21.44 -14.49
N PRO A 583 2.03 -21.62 -15.54
CA PRO A 583 0.80 -22.40 -15.45
C PRO A 583 1.06 -23.85 -14.97
N GLU A 584 0.07 -24.43 -14.28
CA GLU A 584 0.12 -25.83 -13.89
C GLU A 584 0.21 -26.72 -15.12
N ALA A 585 1.41 -27.00 -15.52
CA ALA A 585 1.68 -27.76 -16.72
C ALA A 585 2.31 -29.11 -16.37
N GLN A 586 2.49 -29.93 -17.38
CA GLN A 586 3.01 -31.29 -17.29
C GLN A 586 4.34 -31.40 -16.53
N THR A 587 4.54 -32.47 -15.79
CA THR A 587 5.74 -32.75 -15.01
C THR A 587 7.00 -32.92 -15.88
N GLY A 588 8.12 -32.42 -15.39
CA GLY A 588 9.47 -32.73 -15.89
C GLY A 588 9.99 -31.86 -17.03
N TYR A 589 9.65 -30.54 -17.03
CA TYR A 589 10.26 -29.57 -17.94
C TYR A 589 11.00 -28.48 -17.16
N THR A 590 11.87 -27.77 -17.85
CA THR A 590 12.73 -26.75 -17.33
C THR A 590 12.67 -25.52 -18.23
N HIS A 591 12.39 -24.36 -17.64
CA HIS A 591 12.58 -23.07 -18.29
C HIS A 591 13.89 -22.44 -17.82
N GLN A 592 14.51 -21.67 -18.69
CA GLN A 592 15.67 -20.85 -18.34
C GLN A 592 15.36 -19.39 -18.67
N ILE A 593 15.66 -18.51 -17.75
CA ILE A 593 15.68 -17.07 -17.98
C ILE A 593 17.14 -16.66 -17.98
N LYS A 594 17.60 -16.02 -19.06
CA LYS A 594 18.97 -15.52 -19.19
C LYS A 594 18.94 -14.01 -19.32
N ILE A 595 19.58 -13.35 -18.40
CA ILE A 595 19.83 -11.92 -18.46
C ILE A 595 21.15 -11.71 -19.19
N ARG A 596 21.13 -10.94 -20.26
CA ARG A 596 22.32 -10.69 -21.09
C ARG A 596 22.73 -9.25 -21.07
N GLY A 597 24.01 -9.02 -20.82
CA GLY A 597 24.66 -7.72 -20.99
C GLY A 597 25.07 -7.48 -22.45
N GLN A 598 25.38 -6.20 -22.78
CA GLN A 598 25.82 -5.76 -24.10
C GLN A 598 27.13 -6.44 -24.54
N LEU A 599 28.03 -6.70 -23.61
CA LEU A 599 29.34 -7.31 -23.89
C LEU A 599 29.30 -8.86 -23.86
N GLY A 600 28.11 -9.47 -23.95
CA GLY A 600 27.95 -10.91 -23.93
C GLY A 600 27.93 -11.53 -22.54
N ASN A 601 27.91 -10.73 -21.49
CA ASN A 601 27.70 -11.18 -20.13
C ASN A 601 26.37 -11.94 -20.04
N THR A 602 26.32 -13.02 -19.27
CA THR A 602 25.11 -13.81 -19.12
C THR A 602 24.96 -14.30 -17.70
N TYR A 603 23.86 -13.92 -17.06
CA TYR A 603 23.34 -14.53 -15.84
C TYR A 603 22.15 -15.42 -16.19
N MET A 604 22.02 -16.56 -15.52
CA MET A 604 20.97 -17.52 -15.86
C MET A 604 20.33 -18.08 -14.61
N ILE A 605 19.01 -18.00 -14.54
CA ILE A 605 18.19 -18.79 -13.62
C ILE A 605 17.48 -19.92 -14.36
N THR A 606 17.27 -21.00 -13.64
CA THR A 606 16.59 -22.20 -14.15
C THR A 606 15.37 -22.48 -13.27
N LEU A 607 14.22 -22.58 -13.92
CA LEU A 607 12.96 -22.93 -13.32
C LEU A 607 12.67 -24.41 -13.60
N THR A 608 12.63 -25.23 -12.58
CA THR A 608 12.39 -26.68 -12.73
C THR A 608 11.17 -27.11 -11.94
N LYS A 609 10.18 -27.69 -12.61
CA LYS A 609 9.01 -28.25 -11.95
C LYS A 609 9.37 -29.57 -11.25
N ASN A 610 9.13 -29.64 -9.96
CA ASN A 610 9.32 -30.82 -9.14
C ASN A 610 8.18 -31.84 -9.31
N SER A 611 8.42 -33.08 -8.90
CA SER A 611 7.42 -34.16 -8.95
C SER A 611 6.21 -33.94 -8.02
N ASN A 612 6.36 -33.08 -7.00
CA ASN A 612 5.27 -32.68 -6.09
C ASN A 612 4.42 -31.53 -6.62
N GLY A 613 4.70 -31.00 -7.80
CA GLY A 613 3.97 -29.90 -8.42
C GLY A 613 4.60 -28.53 -8.23
N THR A 614 5.48 -28.34 -7.25
CA THR A 614 6.15 -27.06 -7.01
C THR A 614 7.22 -26.75 -8.06
N VAL A 615 7.54 -25.47 -8.24
CA VAL A 615 8.61 -25.02 -9.14
C VAL A 615 9.82 -24.62 -8.32
N LYS A 616 10.98 -25.18 -8.64
CA LYS A 616 12.26 -24.81 -8.06
C LYS A 616 12.94 -23.77 -8.93
N ILE A 617 13.37 -22.66 -8.33
CA ILE A 617 14.29 -21.70 -8.92
C ILE A 617 15.71 -22.08 -8.50
N SER A 618 16.63 -22.09 -9.45
CA SER A 618 18.05 -22.25 -9.18
C SER A 618 18.87 -21.43 -10.17
N ASP A 619 19.96 -20.87 -9.73
CA ASP A 619 20.92 -20.26 -10.63
C ASP A 619 21.81 -21.35 -11.27
N SER A 620 22.25 -21.08 -12.48
CA SER A 620 23.22 -21.95 -13.15
C SER A 620 24.16 -21.12 -14.01
N SER A 621 25.45 -21.44 -14.00
CA SER A 621 26.41 -20.82 -14.92
C SER A 621 26.57 -21.66 -16.18
N ASN A 622 26.55 -21.00 -17.34
CA ASN A 622 26.91 -21.63 -18.60
C ASN A 622 28.41 -21.88 -18.79
N HIS A 623 29.25 -21.56 -17.78
CA HIS A 623 30.69 -21.68 -17.89
C HIS A 623 31.17 -23.04 -17.34
N THR A 624 31.89 -23.76 -18.17
CA THR A 624 32.62 -24.95 -17.80
C THR A 624 33.59 -24.62 -16.66
N GLY A 625 33.24 -25.03 -15.43
CA GLY A 625 34.03 -24.85 -14.23
C GLY A 625 33.43 -23.95 -13.13
N GLY A 626 32.21 -23.41 -13.34
CA GLY A 626 31.49 -22.69 -12.29
C GLY A 626 30.97 -23.62 -11.19
N ILE A 627 31.11 -23.22 -9.94
CA ILE A 627 30.40 -23.86 -8.82
C ILE A 627 28.90 -23.63 -9.09
N ALA A 628 28.09 -24.69 -9.00
CA ALA A 628 26.64 -24.55 -9.05
C ALA A 628 26.22 -23.58 -7.92
N GLY A 629 25.46 -22.55 -8.28
CA GLY A 629 24.98 -21.59 -7.30
C GLY A 629 24.13 -22.27 -6.22
N THR A 630 24.11 -21.69 -5.06
CA THR A 630 23.39 -22.20 -3.89
C THR A 630 21.94 -21.73 -3.86
N LEU A 631 21.59 -20.76 -4.72
CA LEU A 631 20.28 -20.16 -4.78
C LEU A 631 19.19 -21.19 -5.06
N SER A 632 18.21 -21.28 -4.18
CA SER A 632 17.09 -22.21 -4.30
C SER A 632 15.84 -21.67 -3.61
N ALA A 633 14.83 -21.32 -4.42
CA ALA A 633 13.50 -21.01 -3.95
C ALA A 633 12.48 -22.00 -4.51
N ILE A 634 11.33 -22.13 -3.87
CA ILE A 634 10.21 -22.97 -4.29
C ILE A 634 8.99 -22.10 -4.43
N ILE A 635 8.34 -22.14 -5.57
CA ILE A 635 7.15 -21.37 -5.89
C ILE A 635 5.99 -22.29 -6.32
N ASP A 636 4.78 -21.81 -6.16
CA ASP A 636 3.59 -22.52 -6.61
C ASP A 636 3.25 -22.19 -8.07
N PRO A 637 2.79 -23.18 -8.87
CA PRO A 637 2.33 -22.91 -10.23
C PRO A 637 0.98 -22.21 -10.24
N ASN A 638 0.67 -21.50 -11.33
CA ASN A 638 -0.54 -20.70 -11.56
C ASN A 638 -0.65 -19.41 -10.70
N GLU A 639 0.39 -19.06 -9.97
CA GLU A 639 0.44 -17.82 -9.22
C GLU A 639 1.47 -16.87 -9.82
N TRP A 640 1.12 -15.60 -9.88
CA TRP A 640 2.03 -14.54 -10.23
C TRP A 640 3.01 -14.30 -9.11
N MET A 641 4.24 -14.03 -9.46
CA MET A 641 5.36 -13.83 -8.57
C MET A 641 6.18 -12.65 -9.08
N HIS A 642 6.46 -11.69 -8.20
CA HIS A 642 7.38 -10.61 -8.51
C HIS A 642 8.83 -11.04 -8.26
N VAL A 643 9.67 -10.88 -9.27
CA VAL A 643 11.10 -11.24 -9.21
C VAL A 643 11.94 -9.99 -9.43
N ARG A 644 12.84 -9.72 -8.50
CA ARG A 644 13.80 -8.63 -8.60
C ARG A 644 15.22 -9.17 -8.51
N PHE A 645 16.05 -8.76 -9.45
CA PHE A 645 17.48 -8.94 -9.45
C PHE A 645 18.18 -7.59 -9.25
N GLU A 646 19.14 -7.56 -8.35
CA GLU A 646 20.10 -6.47 -8.22
C GLU A 646 21.47 -7.00 -8.61
N ILE A 647 22.01 -6.51 -9.72
CA ILE A 647 23.27 -6.96 -10.29
C ILE A 647 24.32 -5.88 -10.01
N TYR A 648 25.26 -6.18 -9.14
CA TYR A 648 26.31 -5.25 -8.75
C TYR A 648 27.64 -5.59 -9.41
N THR A 649 28.41 -4.55 -9.71
CA THR A 649 29.75 -4.64 -10.28
C THR A 649 30.74 -3.79 -9.44
N GLY A 650 32.03 -4.14 -9.48
CA GLY A 650 33.04 -3.40 -8.73
C GLY A 650 33.01 -3.65 -7.21
N VAL A 651 32.35 -4.70 -6.76
CA VAL A 651 32.15 -5.00 -5.34
C VAL A 651 33.41 -5.60 -4.73
N GLU A 652 33.92 -5.02 -3.64
CA GLU A 652 34.99 -5.53 -2.81
C GLU A 652 34.41 -6.27 -1.59
N SER A 653 33.89 -7.46 -1.79
CA SER A 653 33.37 -8.33 -0.73
C SER A 653 33.78 -9.78 -0.99
N ASP A 654 33.97 -10.55 0.09
CA ASP A 654 34.22 -12.00 0.01
C ASP A 654 33.05 -12.77 -0.64
N LEU A 655 31.86 -12.19 -0.65
CA LEU A 655 30.69 -12.74 -1.33
C LEU A 655 30.75 -12.52 -2.85
N ALA A 656 31.45 -11.48 -3.33
CA ALA A 656 31.52 -11.16 -4.74
C ALA A 656 32.55 -12.02 -5.47
N ARG A 657 32.23 -12.41 -6.69
CA ARG A 657 33.18 -13.09 -7.56
C ARG A 657 33.69 -12.17 -8.66
N ASN A 658 34.98 -11.84 -8.63
CA ASN A 658 35.61 -10.89 -9.54
C ASN A 658 34.87 -9.53 -9.56
N GLY A 659 34.39 -9.08 -8.40
CA GLY A 659 33.64 -7.83 -8.27
C GLY A 659 32.19 -7.91 -8.70
N PHE A 660 31.64 -9.08 -9.04
CA PHE A 660 30.25 -9.25 -9.41
C PHE A 660 29.48 -10.01 -8.34
N ILE A 661 28.29 -9.53 -8.00
CA ILE A 661 27.36 -10.20 -7.15
C ILE A 661 25.93 -9.87 -7.59
N VAL A 662 25.04 -10.83 -7.45
CA VAL A 662 23.60 -10.68 -7.76
C VAL A 662 22.81 -10.98 -6.51
N LYS A 663 21.95 -10.07 -6.10
CA LYS A 663 20.91 -10.33 -5.11
C LYS A 663 19.64 -10.77 -5.82
N LEU A 664 18.94 -11.76 -5.28
CA LEU A 664 17.61 -12.15 -5.74
C LEU A 664 16.59 -11.88 -4.64
N TYR A 665 15.51 -11.21 -5.02
CA TYR A 665 14.32 -11.04 -4.21
C TYR A 665 13.13 -11.69 -4.92
N ILE A 666 12.24 -12.30 -4.14
CA ILE A 666 10.96 -12.82 -4.61
C ILE A 666 9.86 -12.21 -3.75
N ASP A 667 8.89 -11.59 -4.37
CA ASP A 667 7.78 -10.90 -3.72
C ASP A 667 8.24 -9.89 -2.64
N GLY A 668 9.39 -9.25 -2.90
CA GLY A 668 10.00 -8.27 -2.02
C GLY A 668 10.87 -8.83 -0.90
N GLU A 669 10.92 -10.16 -0.74
CA GLU A 669 11.78 -10.80 0.26
C GLU A 669 13.14 -11.19 -0.34
N PHE A 670 14.22 -10.86 0.37
CA PHE A 670 15.56 -11.31 0.01
C PHE A 670 15.64 -12.84 0.10
N VAL A 671 16.10 -13.47 -0.97
CA VAL A 671 16.20 -14.92 -1.05
C VAL A 671 17.62 -15.40 -0.81
N ASP A 672 18.58 -14.90 -1.57
CA ASP A 672 20.00 -15.29 -1.46
C ASP A 672 20.86 -14.45 -2.43
N TYR A 673 22.18 -14.54 -2.21
CA TYR A 673 23.16 -14.06 -3.16
C TYR A 673 23.46 -15.12 -4.24
N SER A 674 23.52 -14.70 -5.48
CA SER A 674 24.08 -15.54 -6.53
C SER A 674 25.57 -15.28 -6.62
N THR A 675 26.36 -16.34 -6.42
CA THR A 675 27.81 -16.33 -6.60
C THR A 675 28.21 -16.61 -8.05
N ASN A 676 27.24 -16.64 -8.98
CA ASN A 676 27.53 -16.85 -10.39
C ASN A 676 28.09 -15.59 -11.02
N TYR A 677 29.19 -15.79 -11.72
CA TYR A 677 29.90 -14.74 -12.41
C TYR A 677 29.06 -14.12 -13.53
N PHE A 678 28.81 -12.82 -13.41
CA PHE A 678 28.20 -12.01 -14.45
C PHE A 678 29.26 -11.11 -15.08
N GLY A 679 30.10 -11.67 -15.90
CA GLY A 679 31.20 -10.96 -16.53
C GLY A 679 31.39 -11.36 -17.98
N PRO A 680 32.28 -10.68 -18.72
CA PRO A 680 32.56 -10.99 -20.12
C PRO A 680 33.07 -12.44 -20.24
N THR A 681 32.51 -13.16 -21.21
CA THR A 681 32.77 -14.59 -21.44
C THR A 681 34.22 -14.91 -21.83
N THR A 682 35.05 -13.90 -22.10
CA THR A 682 36.39 -14.03 -22.66
C THR A 682 37.52 -13.52 -21.78
N SER A 683 37.23 -12.97 -20.60
CA SER A 683 38.26 -12.34 -19.78
C SER A 683 38.84 -13.34 -18.79
N SER A 684 40.14 -13.59 -18.93
CA SER A 684 40.98 -14.24 -17.93
C SER A 684 41.54 -13.23 -16.90
N THR A 685 41.01 -12.01 -16.87
CA THR A 685 41.47 -10.95 -15.99
C THR A 685 40.90 -11.14 -14.60
N THR A 686 41.77 -11.03 -13.60
CA THR A 686 41.43 -10.95 -12.17
C THR A 686 41.10 -9.52 -11.73
N GLU A 687 40.98 -8.60 -12.69
CA GLU A 687 40.73 -7.20 -12.43
C GLU A 687 39.24 -6.96 -12.14
N ILE A 688 38.98 -6.31 -11.03
CA ILE A 688 37.62 -5.88 -10.64
C ILE A 688 37.24 -4.68 -11.52
N LEU A 689 36.17 -4.84 -12.30
CA LEU A 689 35.64 -3.76 -13.12
C LEU A 689 34.68 -2.90 -12.30
N PRO A 690 34.90 -1.60 -12.19
CA PRO A 690 34.04 -0.71 -11.38
C PRO A 690 32.66 -0.49 -12.01
N SER A 691 32.52 -0.69 -13.30
CA SER A 691 31.26 -0.60 -14.03
C SER A 691 31.24 -1.53 -15.23
N VAL A 692 30.06 -1.86 -15.71
CA VAL A 692 29.84 -2.69 -16.90
C VAL A 692 28.84 -2.01 -17.83
N SER A 693 29.13 -2.03 -19.13
CA SER A 693 28.24 -1.48 -20.16
C SER A 693 27.00 -2.35 -20.35
N GLY A 694 25.85 -1.74 -20.13
CA GLY A 694 24.53 -2.06 -20.64
C GLY A 694 23.93 -3.42 -20.34
N LEU A 695 22.61 -3.43 -20.30
CA LEU A 695 21.78 -4.65 -20.40
C LEU A 695 21.12 -4.76 -21.77
N SER A 696 21.17 -5.92 -22.36
CA SER A 696 20.73 -6.18 -23.74
C SER A 696 19.32 -6.79 -23.77
N LEU A 697 19.11 -7.91 -23.13
CA LEU A 697 17.86 -8.64 -23.23
C LEU A 697 17.65 -9.65 -22.09
N ILE A 698 16.37 -10.01 -21.87
CA ILE A 698 15.93 -11.18 -21.13
C ILE A 698 15.61 -12.28 -22.14
N GLU A 699 16.42 -13.33 -22.20
CA GLU A 699 16.17 -14.48 -23.07
C GLU A 699 15.40 -15.54 -22.29
N VAL A 700 14.22 -15.89 -22.79
CA VAL A 700 13.40 -16.97 -22.25
C VAL A 700 13.61 -18.22 -23.09
N TYR A 701 14.10 -19.27 -22.45
CA TYR A 701 14.45 -20.51 -23.10
C TYR A 701 13.71 -21.69 -22.50
N SER A 702 12.88 -22.34 -23.27
CA SER A 702 12.14 -23.53 -22.84
C SER A 702 12.86 -24.79 -23.28
N MET A 703 13.28 -25.61 -22.33
CA MET A 703 14.00 -26.86 -22.62
C MET A 703 13.03 -28.05 -22.63
N GLN A 704 12.92 -28.70 -23.78
CA GLN A 704 12.59 -30.11 -23.92
C GLN A 704 11.15 -30.60 -24.02
N LYS A 705 10.07 -29.79 -23.95
CA LYS A 705 8.72 -30.36 -24.27
C LYS A 705 7.78 -29.36 -24.93
N PRO A 706 7.03 -29.76 -25.96
CA PRO A 706 5.91 -28.97 -26.47
C PRO A 706 4.85 -28.81 -25.37
N SER A 707 4.25 -27.63 -25.25
CA SER A 707 3.17 -27.24 -24.32
C SER A 707 3.54 -26.70 -22.94
N SER A 708 4.79 -26.34 -22.66
CA SER A 708 5.10 -25.56 -21.48
C SER A 708 5.01 -24.06 -21.78
N GLU A 709 4.49 -23.31 -20.85
CA GLU A 709 4.32 -21.85 -20.95
C GLU A 709 5.05 -21.17 -19.78
N LEU A 710 5.60 -20.01 -20.06
CA LEU A 710 6.09 -19.05 -19.08
C LEU A 710 5.48 -17.69 -19.41
N TRP A 711 4.80 -17.12 -18.47
CA TRP A 711 4.22 -15.79 -18.60
C TRP A 711 5.11 -14.78 -17.91
N ILE A 712 5.32 -13.63 -18.55
CA ILE A 712 6.12 -12.51 -18.03
C ILE A 712 5.33 -11.23 -18.26
N ASP A 713 5.33 -10.37 -17.24
CA ASP A 713 4.69 -9.07 -17.25
C ASP A 713 5.51 -8.03 -16.49
N ASN A 714 5.14 -6.76 -16.57
CA ASN A 714 5.67 -5.66 -15.78
C ASN A 714 7.20 -5.60 -15.72
N VAL A 715 7.86 -5.74 -16.88
CA VAL A 715 9.33 -5.73 -16.93
C VAL A 715 9.85 -4.32 -16.69
N PHE A 716 10.62 -4.15 -15.65
CA PHE A 716 11.33 -2.92 -15.32
C PHE A 716 12.83 -3.17 -15.27
N CYS A 717 13.60 -2.30 -15.88
CA CYS A 717 15.05 -2.31 -15.80
C CYS A 717 15.58 -0.90 -15.54
N ASP A 718 16.50 -0.77 -14.58
CA ASP A 718 17.13 0.49 -14.20
C ASP A 718 18.64 0.30 -14.06
N LEU A 719 19.44 1.12 -14.75
CA LEU A 719 20.90 1.12 -14.65
C LEU A 719 21.32 2.26 -13.72
N ARG A 720 22.21 1.98 -12.79
CA ARG A 720 22.67 2.95 -11.77
C ARG A 720 24.17 2.95 -11.61
N THR A 721 24.69 4.12 -11.27
CA THR A 721 26.10 4.33 -10.91
C THR A 721 26.28 4.71 -9.44
N ASP A 722 25.20 4.94 -8.72
CA ASP A 722 25.14 5.54 -7.39
C ASP A 722 24.62 4.61 -6.28
N MET A 723 24.44 3.34 -6.58
CA MET A 723 23.94 2.36 -5.61
C MET A 723 25.10 1.45 -5.13
N PRO A 724 25.66 1.69 -3.96
CA PRO A 724 26.69 0.83 -3.39
C PRO A 724 26.10 -0.54 -3.01
N PHE A 725 26.95 -1.56 -3.05
CA PHE A 725 26.56 -2.87 -2.55
C PHE A 725 26.58 -2.85 -1.01
N GLU A 726 25.51 -3.29 -0.42
CA GLU A 726 25.37 -3.56 1.01
C GLU A 726 25.04 -5.05 1.22
N GLU A 727 25.65 -5.66 2.22
CA GLU A 727 25.35 -7.07 2.58
C GLU A 727 24.02 -7.11 3.36
N GLU A 728 23.12 -8.06 2.99
CA GLU A 728 21.85 -8.31 3.66
C GLU A 728 22.03 -9.04 4.98
#